data_a9710a4502765d87aa94abc1b25cd665
#
_entry.id   a9710a4502765d87aa94abc1b25cd665
#
_cell.length_a   1.000
_cell.length_b   1.000
_cell.length_c   1.000
_cell.angle_alpha   90.00
_cell.angle_beta   90.00
_cell.angle_gamma   90.00
#
_symmetry.space_group_name_H-M   'P 1'
#
loop_
_entity.id
_entity.type
_entity.pdbx_description
1 polymer ?
#
loop_
_entity_poly.entity_id
_entity_poly.type
_entity_poly.pdbx_seq_one_letter_code
_entity_poly.pdbx_strand_id
1 'polypeptide(L)'
;MKSLNIKLIGLGLLAAVGFSSCSDDFLREKQNFDQADPAIYNDYTGCLGRLSDCYALCLPNPGGGPNWQYPSYGASDDLSKCTEEYAGFGIFVNPLEELNTVSGIKEQPDYFQGADALNIRNNVWGLIRNINDAIIGIEGGTLSREEKDELVGQLYILRAWRYFLIWKWYGGVPIIKDCPPIEAESVTPRSTAKEVYEFMIDDLNTAATMLEPSTGAGQWRTGNNYARFSMATALALKNRIMAWWCSPLFNRSGDEARIQACYTAMKADLEKINAAGYGLYKPEGKGNTIKDWANMFNLMGAEDVEGLMIARFNTIQEGGVPDYSRNNPWEQKIRPKNTLGGGGITPSATLMGIFPMRDGGVNAAGAHFYSKLKQSSVEYDETVPFLHRDARFYRTYGFPGIQWTHSGTAMSEGTNNNPYEGGKYELWNYVWYLDPALVGDHTSSAVYGADNLLSSVHGLYLTKRSTGDKYLYNYVGAESGGQGFRYSYQSYMEIRYAELLLNLAEVAAGAGQLEEAVGYVKQIRQRAGYQETCTEAGYEYENFGLTEAASTDYGTCLAQILYERQIELAFEGKRFDDMRRWLLFDGGANFSSISGAPATWTLIGWGGNTCDFIGYKPFNGERRENIEWQVRPTIEEGVGGKDWAVGQWDNMPDPIAKHVFANGALDKSSGEIVAWTKDQTWAEFKSWRSGFVVELNARSLVNNPGNADKNTYADLERLATFYNTYLQAKMKRGDGLNADKTVDGMYITFLPRYYMLGFNQNTQTKNPKLLQTIGWEDYNGGQGTFDPLAE
;
A
#
# COMPACT_ATOMS: atom_id res chain seq x y z
N MET A 1 -74.93 -13.65 -21.12
CA MET A 1 -74.13 -12.67 -21.85
C MET A 1 -74.12 -11.25 -21.24
N LYS A 2 -74.71 -10.98 -20.05
CA LYS A 2 -74.71 -9.65 -19.42
C LYS A 2 -73.64 -9.49 -18.27
N SER A 3 -72.95 -10.55 -17.88
CA SER A 3 -71.92 -10.45 -16.79
C SER A 3 -70.48 -10.23 -17.29
N LEU A 4 -70.23 -10.36 -18.60
CA LEU A 4 -68.89 -10.26 -19.16
C LEU A 4 -68.49 -8.78 -19.47
N ASN A 5 -69.50 -7.95 -19.73
CA ASN A 5 -69.23 -6.54 -20.10
C ASN A 5 -68.94 -5.65 -18.90
N ILE A 6 -69.38 -5.98 -17.69
CA ILE A 6 -69.07 -5.20 -16.51
C ILE A 6 -67.68 -5.48 -15.98
N LYS A 7 -67.09 -6.68 -16.17
CA LYS A 7 -65.72 -6.98 -15.81
C LYS A 7 -64.72 -6.34 -16.77
N LEU A 8 -65.04 -6.23 -18.06
CA LEU A 8 -64.18 -5.54 -19.02
C LEU A 8 -64.14 -4.01 -18.82
N ILE A 9 -65.25 -3.42 -18.43
CA ILE A 9 -65.32 -1.98 -18.12
C ILE A 9 -64.58 -1.67 -16.84
N GLY A 10 -64.64 -2.56 -15.80
CA GLY A 10 -63.90 -2.42 -14.55
C GLY A 10 -62.39 -2.56 -14.77
N LEU A 11 -61.96 -3.48 -15.65
CA LEU A 11 -60.52 -3.63 -16.01
C LEU A 11 -60.00 -2.43 -16.85
N GLY A 12 -60.84 -1.87 -17.73
CA GLY A 12 -60.43 -0.68 -18.53
C GLY A 12 -60.33 0.57 -17.66
N LEU A 13 -61.19 0.73 -16.63
CA LEU A 13 -61.11 1.86 -15.70
C LEU A 13 -59.94 1.70 -14.71
N LEU A 14 -59.60 0.47 -14.24
CA LEU A 14 -58.42 0.21 -13.44
C LEU A 14 -57.11 0.40 -14.23
N ALA A 15 -57.07 0.06 -15.49
CA ALA A 15 -55.91 0.32 -16.35
C ALA A 15 -55.76 1.85 -16.67
N ALA A 16 -56.83 2.59 -16.82
CA ALA A 16 -56.79 4.03 -17.07
C ALA A 16 -56.37 4.84 -15.81
N VAL A 17 -56.70 4.36 -14.62
CA VAL A 17 -56.28 4.97 -13.38
C VAL A 17 -54.83 4.59 -13.03
N GLY A 18 -54.33 3.44 -13.50
CA GLY A 18 -52.95 3.00 -13.34
C GLY A 18 -51.94 3.76 -14.23
N PHE A 19 -52.38 4.36 -15.33
CA PHE A 19 -51.49 5.14 -16.23
C PHE A 19 -51.53 6.66 -16.02
N SER A 20 -52.39 7.15 -15.16
CA SER A 20 -52.47 8.61 -14.87
C SER A 20 -51.73 9.04 -13.61
N SER A 21 -50.94 8.12 -12.96
CA SER A 21 -50.20 8.42 -11.72
C SER A 21 -48.70 8.60 -11.96
N CYS A 22 -48.23 8.60 -13.19
CA CYS A 22 -46.93 9.18 -13.54
C CYS A 22 -47.15 10.60 -13.98
N SER A 23 -47.40 11.52 -13.06
CA SER A 23 -47.38 12.95 -13.36
C SER A 23 -45.96 13.36 -13.71
N ASP A 24 -45.82 14.26 -14.64
CA ASP A 24 -44.55 14.94 -14.94
C ASP A 24 -43.89 15.51 -13.68
N ASP A 25 -44.66 15.80 -12.64
CA ASP A 25 -44.19 16.22 -11.31
C ASP A 25 -43.41 15.15 -10.58
N PHE A 26 -43.79 13.84 -10.68
CA PHE A 26 -43.04 12.76 -10.07
C PHE A 26 -41.69 12.50 -10.78
N LEU A 27 -41.65 12.68 -12.11
CA LEU A 27 -40.41 12.63 -12.87
C LEU A 27 -39.56 13.87 -12.63
N ARG A 28 -40.17 15.04 -12.40
CA ARG A 28 -39.48 16.26 -11.96
C ARG A 28 -38.95 16.13 -10.53
N GLU A 29 -39.70 15.56 -9.61
CA GLU A 29 -39.21 15.25 -8.26
C GLU A 29 -38.01 14.28 -8.29
N LYS A 30 -38.09 13.24 -9.15
CA LYS A 30 -36.95 12.31 -9.31
C LYS A 30 -35.73 12.96 -9.98
N GLN A 31 -35.94 13.94 -10.85
CA GLN A 31 -34.85 14.75 -11.42
C GLN A 31 -34.21 15.69 -10.38
N ASN A 32 -34.97 16.09 -9.35
CA ASN A 32 -34.45 16.91 -8.23
C ASN A 32 -33.74 16.10 -7.14
N PHE A 33 -33.82 14.79 -7.15
CA PHE A 33 -33.09 13.96 -6.17
C PHE A 33 -31.57 14.00 -6.34
N ASP A 34 -31.07 14.44 -7.50
CA ASP A 34 -29.65 14.65 -7.74
C ASP A 34 -29.14 16.04 -7.35
N GLN A 35 -30.02 16.97 -7.03
CA GLN A 35 -29.68 18.26 -6.45
C GLN A 35 -30.16 18.31 -5.01
N ALA A 36 -29.24 18.58 -4.08
CA ALA A 36 -29.60 18.79 -2.70
C ALA A 36 -30.60 19.95 -2.56
N ASP A 37 -31.60 19.81 -1.67
CA ASP A 37 -32.54 20.90 -1.40
C ASP A 37 -31.75 22.15 -1.02
N PRO A 38 -31.92 23.29 -1.72
CA PRO A 38 -31.21 24.53 -1.40
C PRO A 38 -31.37 24.96 0.07
N ALA A 39 -32.41 24.51 0.75
CA ALA A 39 -32.62 24.80 2.17
C ALA A 39 -31.54 24.22 3.06
N ILE A 40 -30.90 23.10 2.69
CA ILE A 40 -29.82 22.47 3.50
C ILE A 40 -28.58 23.37 3.59
N TYR A 41 -28.34 24.23 2.62
CA TYR A 41 -27.21 25.13 2.60
C TYR A 41 -27.34 26.38 3.49
N ASN A 42 -28.48 26.53 4.16
CA ASN A 42 -28.73 27.59 5.12
C ASN A 42 -28.52 27.17 6.57
N ASP A 43 -28.14 25.91 6.82
CA ASP A 43 -27.88 25.37 8.14
C ASP A 43 -26.53 24.65 8.17
N TYR A 44 -25.72 24.89 9.20
CA TYR A 44 -24.39 24.28 9.35
C TYR A 44 -24.44 22.76 9.34
N THR A 45 -25.43 22.16 10.05
CA THR A 45 -25.58 20.71 10.13
C THR A 45 -25.90 20.09 8.76
N GLY A 46 -26.76 20.73 7.98
CA GLY A 46 -27.07 20.33 6.61
C GLY A 46 -25.84 20.38 5.71
N CYS A 47 -25.08 21.48 5.77
CA CYS A 47 -23.81 21.63 5.03
C CYS A 47 -22.77 20.61 5.46
N LEU A 48 -22.62 20.35 6.75
CA LEU A 48 -21.73 19.32 7.29
C LEU A 48 -22.13 17.92 6.82
N GLY A 49 -23.42 17.64 6.75
CA GLY A 49 -23.96 16.40 6.17
C GLY A 49 -23.51 16.23 4.73
N ARG A 50 -23.66 17.28 3.92
CA ARG A 50 -23.24 17.28 2.51
C ARG A 50 -21.75 17.09 2.32
N LEU A 51 -20.93 17.74 3.15
CA LEU A 51 -19.48 17.51 3.19
C LEU A 51 -19.18 16.05 3.56
N SER A 52 -19.88 15.50 4.56
CA SER A 52 -19.70 14.11 5.00
C SER A 52 -20.02 13.11 3.90
N ASP A 53 -21.04 13.37 3.09
CA ASP A 53 -21.35 12.56 1.89
C ASP A 53 -20.19 12.60 0.88
N CYS A 54 -19.60 13.78 0.64
CA CYS A 54 -18.42 13.90 -0.21
C CYS A 54 -17.24 13.10 0.33
N TYR A 55 -16.99 13.14 1.64
CA TYR A 55 -15.99 12.29 2.28
C TYR A 55 -16.28 10.81 2.07
N ALA A 56 -17.49 10.36 2.37
CA ALA A 56 -17.87 8.95 2.23
C ALA A 56 -17.73 8.43 0.80
N LEU A 57 -17.98 9.31 -0.20
CA LEU A 57 -17.84 8.96 -1.60
C LEU A 57 -16.40 9.02 -2.10
N CYS A 58 -15.56 9.89 -1.56
CA CYS A 58 -14.19 10.09 -2.01
C CYS A 58 -13.17 9.24 -1.27
N LEU A 59 -13.44 8.88 -0.01
CA LEU A 59 -12.51 8.09 0.80
C LEU A 59 -12.69 6.59 0.57
N PRO A 60 -11.69 5.76 0.93
CA PRO A 60 -11.76 4.32 0.70
C PRO A 60 -12.91 3.72 1.43
N ASN A 61 -13.59 2.79 0.76
CA ASN A 61 -14.56 1.90 1.36
C ASN A 61 -13.99 0.47 1.34
N PRO A 62 -13.55 -0.06 2.45
CA PRO A 62 -12.91 -1.36 2.49
C PRO A 62 -13.85 -2.51 2.12
N GLY A 63 -15.14 -2.35 2.30
CA GLY A 63 -16.14 -3.34 1.94
C GLY A 63 -16.37 -3.50 0.44
N GLY A 64 -16.17 -2.43 -0.32
CA GLY A 64 -16.31 -2.40 -1.77
C GLY A 64 -15.00 -2.52 -2.53
N GLY A 65 -13.91 -2.73 -1.85
CA GLY A 65 -12.55 -2.67 -2.40
C GLY A 65 -12.32 -1.39 -3.11
N PRO A 66 -11.48 -0.84 -3.10
CA PRO A 66 -10.28 -0.27 -3.29
C PRO A 66 -10.11 1.06 -2.79
N ASN A 67 -9.45 1.32 -3.04
CA ASN A 67 -8.44 1.66 -3.48
C ASN A 67 -7.81 2.88 -3.93
N TRP A 68 -7.64 3.59 -3.18
CA TRP A 68 -6.72 4.51 -2.73
C TRP A 68 -5.40 3.89 -2.60
N GLN A 69 -4.44 3.85 -3.15
CA GLN A 69 -3.13 3.39 -2.76
C GLN A 69 -3.14 2.26 -1.69
N TYR A 70 -4.31 1.75 -1.42
CA TYR A 70 -4.49 0.69 -0.46
C TYR A 70 -4.10 -0.60 -1.15
N PRO A 71 -3.23 -1.44 -0.58
CA PRO A 71 -2.97 -2.74 -1.16
C PRO A 71 -4.30 -3.43 -1.36
N SER A 72 -4.65 -3.71 -2.59
CA SER A 72 -5.94 -4.23 -2.93
C SER A 72 -6.12 -5.63 -2.39
N TYR A 73 -7.32 -5.96 -2.04
CA TYR A 73 -7.68 -7.18 -1.36
C TYR A 73 -7.93 -8.32 -2.33
N GLY A 74 -6.86 -8.86 -2.88
CA GLY A 74 -6.94 -10.08 -3.67
C GLY A 74 -7.46 -9.91 -5.09
N ALA A 75 -7.50 -8.70 -5.63
CA ALA A 75 -7.58 -8.49 -7.06
C ALA A 75 -6.25 -8.86 -7.68
N SER A 76 -6.29 -9.53 -8.83
CA SER A 76 -5.10 -9.85 -9.62
C SER A 76 -4.37 -8.61 -10.12
N ASP A 77 -5.04 -7.49 -10.12
CA ASP A 77 -4.66 -6.23 -10.76
C ASP A 77 -4.15 -5.18 -9.78
N ASP A 78 -3.80 -5.58 -8.56
CA ASP A 78 -3.27 -4.69 -7.53
C ASP A 78 -2.01 -3.96 -8.01
N LEU A 79 -1.98 -2.64 -7.87
CA LEU A 79 -0.81 -1.82 -8.22
C LEU A 79 0.43 -2.23 -7.42
N SER A 80 0.25 -2.64 -6.19
CA SER A 80 1.35 -3.12 -5.35
C SER A 80 1.98 -4.41 -5.88
N LYS A 81 1.22 -5.23 -6.62
CA LYS A 81 1.75 -6.41 -7.33
C LYS A 81 2.53 -6.04 -8.59
N CYS A 82 2.51 -4.79 -8.99
CA CYS A 82 3.34 -4.28 -10.07
C CYS A 82 4.72 -3.82 -9.62
N THR A 83 5.07 -4.07 -8.35
CA THR A 83 6.34 -3.67 -7.75
C THR A 83 7.09 -4.86 -7.16
N GLU A 84 8.24 -4.62 -6.57
CA GLU A 84 8.98 -5.60 -5.79
C GLU A 84 8.39 -5.87 -4.41
N GLU A 85 7.32 -5.19 -3.99
CA GLU A 85 6.73 -5.37 -2.66
C GLU A 85 6.00 -6.71 -2.52
N TYR A 86 5.20 -7.08 -3.52
CA TYR A 86 4.36 -8.29 -3.46
C TYR A 86 4.72 -9.29 -4.55
N ALA A 87 4.62 -10.55 -4.21
CA ALA A 87 4.63 -11.63 -5.19
C ALA A 87 3.30 -11.69 -5.95
N GLY A 88 3.32 -12.24 -7.16
CA GLY A 88 2.16 -12.36 -8.01
C GLY A 88 2.14 -11.38 -9.18
N PHE A 89 1.09 -11.40 -9.98
CA PHE A 89 0.94 -10.52 -11.13
C PHE A 89 0.21 -9.24 -10.80
N GLY A 90 0.65 -8.14 -11.42
CA GLY A 90 -0.13 -6.95 -11.57
C GLY A 90 -0.44 -6.68 -13.05
N ILE A 91 -1.54 -6.00 -13.31
CA ILE A 91 -2.04 -5.73 -14.66
C ILE A 91 -1.03 -5.04 -15.58
N PHE A 92 -0.18 -4.17 -15.02
CA PHE A 92 0.78 -3.38 -15.81
C PHE A 92 2.12 -4.07 -16.03
N VAL A 93 2.35 -5.23 -15.44
CA VAL A 93 3.66 -5.89 -15.51
C VAL A 93 3.60 -7.33 -16.00
N ASN A 94 2.41 -7.79 -16.38
CA ASN A 94 2.21 -9.15 -16.85
C ASN A 94 2.72 -9.29 -18.30
N PRO A 95 3.77 -10.07 -18.55
CA PRO A 95 4.30 -10.26 -19.90
C PRO A 95 3.38 -11.09 -20.80
N LEU A 96 2.35 -11.74 -20.26
CA LEU A 96 1.42 -12.61 -20.97
C LEU A 96 0.20 -11.86 -21.49
N GLU A 97 -0.08 -10.67 -20.95
CA GLU A 97 -1.26 -9.89 -21.29
C GLU A 97 -0.91 -8.43 -21.50
N GLU A 98 -1.11 -7.94 -22.70
CA GLU A 98 -0.92 -6.54 -23.05
C GLU A 98 -2.23 -5.78 -22.96
N LEU A 99 -2.21 -4.60 -22.33
CA LEU A 99 -3.39 -3.75 -22.26
C LEU A 99 -3.67 -3.12 -23.63
N ASN A 100 -4.93 -3.12 -24.02
CA ASN A 100 -5.41 -2.53 -25.28
C ASN A 100 -6.69 -1.72 -25.06
N THR A 101 -6.97 -0.75 -25.94
CA THR A 101 -8.17 0.09 -25.87
C THR A 101 -9.31 -0.46 -26.72
N VAL A 102 -9.05 -1.26 -27.74
CA VAL A 102 -10.03 -1.54 -28.80
C VAL A 102 -10.64 -2.92 -28.77
N SER A 103 -9.94 -3.90 -28.52
CA SER A 103 -10.35 -5.28 -28.28
C SER A 103 -9.13 -6.14 -28.44
N GLY A 104 -8.87 -6.93 -27.51
CA GLY A 104 -7.70 -7.71 -27.58
C GLY A 104 -7.53 -8.54 -26.34
N ILE A 105 -6.32 -8.61 -25.87
CA ILE A 105 -5.95 -9.51 -24.79
C ILE A 105 -6.52 -9.01 -23.47
N LYS A 106 -6.48 -7.71 -23.21
CA LYS A 106 -7.05 -7.11 -22.00
C LYS A 106 -7.36 -5.64 -22.21
N GLU A 107 -8.57 -5.21 -21.85
CA GLU A 107 -8.96 -3.80 -21.87
C GLU A 107 -8.22 -3.04 -20.76
N GLN A 108 -7.75 -1.83 -21.05
CA GLN A 108 -7.07 -1.00 -20.07
C GLN A 108 -8.02 -0.53 -18.96
N PRO A 109 -7.52 -0.28 -17.75
CA PRO A 109 -8.31 0.28 -16.66
C PRO A 109 -8.93 1.62 -17.01
N ASP A 110 -10.18 1.83 -16.61
CA ASP A 110 -10.87 3.09 -16.80
C ASP A 110 -10.90 3.93 -15.52
N TYR A 111 -9.80 4.59 -15.23
CA TYR A 111 -9.74 5.53 -14.10
C TYR A 111 -10.53 6.80 -14.32
N PHE A 112 -10.86 7.09 -15.57
CA PHE A 112 -11.54 8.33 -15.96
C PHE A 112 -13.04 8.27 -15.67
N GLN A 113 -13.70 7.16 -15.96
CA GLN A 113 -15.11 6.95 -15.64
C GLN A 113 -15.33 6.09 -14.38
N GLY A 114 -14.30 5.38 -13.96
CA GLY A 114 -14.30 4.70 -12.71
C GLY A 114 -14.92 3.31 -12.71
N ALA A 115 -14.95 2.64 -13.83
CA ALA A 115 -15.23 1.20 -13.93
C ALA A 115 -13.93 0.46 -14.20
N ASP A 116 -13.05 0.41 -13.23
CA ASP A 116 -11.73 -0.16 -13.41
C ASP A 116 -11.48 -1.39 -12.54
N ALA A 117 -10.52 -2.20 -12.95
CA ALA A 117 -10.09 -3.40 -12.25
C ALA A 117 -9.35 -3.09 -10.93
N LEU A 118 -8.87 -1.86 -10.76
CA LEU A 118 -8.13 -1.40 -9.59
C LEU A 118 -9.01 -0.62 -8.61
N ASN A 119 -10.30 -0.51 -8.93
CA ASN A 119 -11.29 0.04 -8.03
C ASN A 119 -10.98 1.44 -7.49
N ILE A 120 -10.44 2.34 -8.27
CA ILE A 120 -10.53 3.76 -7.98
C ILE A 120 -12.02 4.10 -8.04
N ARG A 121 -12.57 4.46 -6.91
CA ARG A 121 -14.00 4.60 -6.77
C ARG A 121 -14.63 5.41 -7.88
N ASN A 122 -15.52 4.77 -8.45
CA ASN A 122 -16.30 4.99 -9.64
C ASN A 122 -16.76 6.39 -9.88
N ASN A 123 -16.88 6.73 -11.15
CA ASN A 123 -17.51 7.96 -11.60
C ASN A 123 -16.81 9.21 -11.03
N VAL A 124 -15.52 9.35 -11.34
CA VAL A 124 -14.72 10.52 -10.91
C VAL A 124 -15.45 11.83 -11.22
N TRP A 125 -16.09 11.92 -12.38
CA TRP A 125 -16.83 13.13 -12.78
C TRP A 125 -18.11 13.35 -11.98
N GLY A 126 -18.83 12.31 -11.65
CA GLY A 126 -19.96 12.40 -10.73
C GLY A 126 -19.55 12.88 -9.35
N LEU A 127 -18.39 12.41 -8.84
CA LEU A 127 -17.85 12.88 -7.56
C LEU A 127 -17.37 14.34 -7.62
N ILE A 128 -16.70 14.74 -8.70
CA ILE A 128 -16.30 16.13 -8.92
C ILE A 128 -17.55 17.02 -9.00
N ARG A 129 -18.60 16.59 -9.70
CA ARG A 129 -19.87 17.30 -9.73
C ARG A 129 -20.48 17.47 -8.34
N ASN A 130 -20.54 16.41 -7.54
CA ASN A 130 -21.06 16.47 -6.18
C ASN A 130 -20.26 17.44 -5.29
N ILE A 131 -18.94 17.48 -5.45
CA ILE A 131 -18.09 18.43 -4.73
C ILE A 131 -18.34 19.86 -5.20
N ASN A 132 -18.45 20.11 -6.52
CA ASN A 132 -18.74 21.43 -7.06
C ASN A 132 -20.13 21.93 -6.61
N ASP A 133 -21.14 21.06 -6.64
CA ASP A 133 -22.48 21.36 -6.14
C ASP A 133 -22.46 21.77 -4.66
N ALA A 134 -21.72 21.03 -3.82
CA ALA A 134 -21.56 21.37 -2.42
C ALA A 134 -20.84 22.72 -2.22
N ILE A 135 -19.78 23.00 -2.97
CA ILE A 135 -19.05 24.28 -2.92
C ILE A 135 -20.00 25.43 -3.30
N ILE A 136 -20.68 25.32 -4.45
CA ILE A 136 -21.59 26.37 -4.95
C ILE A 136 -22.75 26.59 -3.97
N GLY A 137 -23.33 25.50 -3.46
CA GLY A 137 -24.44 25.56 -2.53
C GLY A 137 -24.07 26.23 -1.21
N ILE A 138 -22.96 25.82 -0.58
CA ILE A 138 -22.49 26.40 0.69
C ILE A 138 -22.09 27.87 0.51
N GLU A 139 -21.37 28.20 -0.55
CA GLU A 139 -21.00 29.60 -0.83
C GLU A 139 -22.22 30.48 -1.07
N GLY A 140 -23.26 29.97 -1.74
CA GLY A 140 -24.52 30.66 -1.97
C GLY A 140 -25.44 30.74 -0.75
N GLY A 141 -25.22 29.91 0.28
CA GLY A 141 -26.05 29.83 1.49
C GLY A 141 -25.82 31.00 2.46
N THR A 142 -26.46 30.93 3.63
CA THR A 142 -26.52 32.01 4.62
C THR A 142 -25.53 31.86 5.79
N LEU A 143 -24.68 30.84 5.78
CA LEU A 143 -23.67 30.64 6.82
C LEU A 143 -22.69 31.82 6.93
N SER A 144 -22.09 31.98 8.10
CA SER A 144 -21.00 32.93 8.29
C SER A 144 -19.78 32.59 7.42
N ARG A 145 -18.91 33.55 7.15
CA ARG A 145 -17.70 33.29 6.35
C ARG A 145 -16.80 32.25 6.99
N GLU A 146 -16.66 32.25 8.30
CA GLU A 146 -15.87 31.29 9.05
C GLU A 146 -16.40 29.83 8.89
N GLU A 147 -17.72 29.65 9.00
CA GLU A 147 -18.36 28.35 8.79
C GLU A 147 -18.20 27.88 7.34
N LYS A 148 -18.36 28.80 6.37
CA LYS A 148 -18.13 28.49 4.94
C LYS A 148 -16.68 28.09 4.71
N ASP A 149 -15.73 28.85 5.23
CA ASP A 149 -14.30 28.57 5.07
C ASP A 149 -13.94 27.18 5.62
N GLU A 150 -14.46 26.85 6.81
CA GLU A 150 -14.26 25.54 7.40
C GLU A 150 -14.77 24.38 6.53
N LEU A 151 -15.94 24.53 5.93
CA LEU A 151 -16.57 23.47 5.14
C LEU A 151 -16.02 23.41 3.72
N VAL A 152 -15.95 24.54 3.04
CA VAL A 152 -15.54 24.65 1.63
C VAL A 152 -14.06 24.36 1.45
N GLY A 153 -13.21 24.77 2.39
CA GLY A 153 -11.78 24.44 2.36
C GLY A 153 -11.53 22.92 2.26
N GLN A 154 -12.31 22.11 2.99
CA GLN A 154 -12.21 20.65 2.91
C GLN A 154 -12.69 20.10 1.56
N LEU A 155 -13.73 20.71 0.95
CA LEU A 155 -14.22 20.35 -0.37
C LEU A 155 -13.17 20.63 -1.48
N TYR A 156 -12.44 21.74 -1.38
CA TYR A 156 -11.33 22.02 -2.28
C TYR A 156 -10.22 20.95 -2.20
N ILE A 157 -9.88 20.49 -1.00
CA ILE A 157 -8.91 19.39 -0.85
C ILE A 157 -9.42 18.11 -1.52
N LEU A 158 -10.70 17.74 -1.30
CA LEU A 158 -11.32 16.60 -1.94
C LEU A 158 -11.32 16.72 -3.47
N ARG A 159 -11.58 17.92 -4.02
CA ARG A 159 -11.54 18.16 -5.45
C ARG A 159 -10.14 18.01 -6.02
N ALA A 160 -9.17 18.65 -5.42
CA ALA A 160 -7.75 18.51 -5.80
C ALA A 160 -7.29 17.06 -5.73
N TRP A 161 -7.69 16.31 -4.69
CA TRP A 161 -7.41 14.89 -4.56
C TRP A 161 -7.97 14.07 -5.74
N ARG A 162 -9.21 14.33 -6.16
CA ARG A 162 -9.83 13.64 -7.31
C ARG A 162 -9.13 13.96 -8.62
N TYR A 163 -8.77 15.21 -8.83
CA TYR A 163 -7.99 15.61 -10.00
C TYR A 163 -6.59 14.99 -9.99
N PHE A 164 -5.92 14.91 -8.84
CA PHE A 164 -4.63 14.25 -8.73
C PHE A 164 -4.69 12.77 -9.13
N LEU A 165 -5.74 12.03 -8.72
CA LEU A 165 -5.90 10.62 -9.06
C LEU A 165 -6.00 10.38 -10.57
N ILE A 166 -6.66 11.26 -11.33
CA ILE A 166 -6.74 11.13 -12.79
C ILE A 166 -5.55 11.78 -13.49
N TRP A 167 -5.06 12.90 -13.01
CA TRP A 167 -3.92 13.59 -13.59
C TRP A 167 -2.66 12.71 -13.63
N LYS A 168 -2.37 12.00 -12.57
CA LYS A 168 -1.20 11.11 -12.53
C LYS A 168 -1.25 9.97 -13.55
N TRP A 169 -2.43 9.64 -14.09
CA TRP A 169 -2.61 8.61 -15.11
C TRP A 169 -2.75 9.14 -16.53
N TYR A 170 -3.43 10.27 -16.70
CA TYR A 170 -3.78 10.80 -18.01
C TYR A 170 -3.08 12.12 -18.34
N GLY A 171 -2.36 12.72 -17.40
CA GLY A 171 -1.81 14.07 -17.56
C GLY A 171 -2.91 15.10 -17.71
N GLY A 172 -2.97 15.80 -18.83
CA GLY A 172 -4.04 16.75 -19.10
C GLY A 172 -5.41 16.11 -19.19
N VAL A 173 -6.39 16.67 -18.48
CA VAL A 173 -7.80 16.25 -18.46
C VAL A 173 -8.71 17.50 -18.46
N PRO A 174 -10.03 17.37 -18.76
CA PRO A 174 -10.94 18.49 -18.64
C PRO A 174 -10.97 19.07 -17.22
N ILE A 175 -10.96 20.40 -17.09
CA ILE A 175 -11.16 21.11 -15.82
C ILE A 175 -12.60 21.57 -15.73
N ILE A 176 -13.35 21.06 -14.75
CA ILE A 176 -14.78 21.36 -14.55
C ILE A 176 -14.95 21.92 -13.14
N LYS A 177 -15.42 23.19 -13.06
CA LYS A 177 -15.62 23.94 -11.81
C LYS A 177 -17.10 24.21 -11.50
N ASP A 178 -17.97 23.93 -12.44
CA ASP A 178 -19.40 24.21 -12.39
C ASP A 178 -20.25 22.93 -12.37
N CYS A 179 -21.55 23.12 -12.25
CA CYS A 179 -22.55 22.07 -12.29
C CYS A 179 -23.55 22.36 -13.43
N PRO A 180 -23.17 22.19 -14.70
CA PRO A 180 -24.09 22.40 -15.80
C PRO A 180 -25.30 21.47 -15.70
N PRO A 181 -26.47 21.86 -16.22
CA PRO A 181 -27.63 20.98 -16.26
C PRO A 181 -27.30 19.63 -16.91
N ILE A 182 -27.91 18.57 -16.42
CA ILE A 182 -27.64 17.18 -16.89
C ILE A 182 -27.93 17.04 -18.40
N GLU A 183 -28.85 17.83 -18.92
CA GLU A 183 -29.24 17.86 -20.34
C GLU A 183 -28.26 18.66 -21.22
N ALA A 184 -27.32 19.38 -20.59
CA ALA A 184 -26.34 20.15 -21.35
C ALA A 184 -25.26 19.20 -21.90
N GLU A 185 -25.18 19.05 -23.21
CA GLU A 185 -24.05 18.44 -23.90
C GLU A 185 -22.77 19.28 -23.68
N SER A 186 -22.25 19.34 -22.47
CA SER A 186 -21.00 20.05 -22.20
C SER A 186 -19.83 19.12 -22.39
N VAL A 187 -19.22 19.18 -23.54
CA VAL A 187 -17.97 18.46 -23.79
C VAL A 187 -16.83 19.45 -23.63
N THR A 188 -16.22 19.45 -22.44
CA THR A 188 -15.03 20.23 -22.16
C THR A 188 -13.80 19.49 -22.75
N PRO A 189 -12.97 20.18 -23.55
CA PRO A 189 -11.74 19.58 -24.07
C PRO A 189 -10.75 19.30 -22.93
N ARG A 190 -9.74 18.46 -23.22
CA ARG A 190 -8.63 18.25 -22.29
C ARG A 190 -7.83 19.55 -22.14
N SER A 191 -7.53 19.91 -20.91
CA SER A 191 -6.51 20.92 -20.55
C SER A 191 -5.13 20.28 -20.61
N THR A 192 -4.06 21.08 -20.62
CA THR A 192 -2.70 20.60 -20.52
C THR A 192 -2.41 20.02 -19.12
N ALA A 193 -1.35 19.23 -19.01
CA ALA A 193 -0.92 18.71 -17.70
C ALA A 193 -0.58 19.84 -16.72
N LYS A 194 0.01 20.94 -17.24
CA LYS A 194 0.34 22.13 -16.45
C LYS A 194 -0.90 22.85 -15.93
N GLU A 195 -1.89 23.09 -16.78
CA GLU A 195 -3.14 23.74 -16.38
C GLU A 195 -3.87 22.95 -15.27
N VAL A 196 -3.87 21.61 -15.37
CA VAL A 196 -4.46 20.75 -14.33
C VAL A 196 -3.64 20.82 -13.04
N TYR A 197 -2.31 20.82 -13.15
CA TYR A 197 -1.43 21.01 -11.99
C TYR A 197 -1.70 22.36 -11.29
N GLU A 198 -1.72 23.45 -12.04
CA GLU A 198 -1.98 24.80 -11.51
C GLU A 198 -3.36 24.88 -10.85
N PHE A 199 -4.37 24.27 -11.46
CA PHE A 199 -5.72 24.19 -10.89
C PHE A 199 -5.73 23.46 -9.53
N MET A 200 -5.05 22.34 -9.41
CA MET A 200 -4.96 21.61 -8.13
C MET A 200 -4.21 22.43 -7.06
N ILE A 201 -3.13 23.13 -7.45
CA ILE A 201 -2.35 23.96 -6.53
C ILE A 201 -3.16 25.16 -6.05
N ASP A 202 -3.97 25.77 -6.93
CA ASP A 202 -4.84 26.89 -6.55
C ASP A 202 -5.93 26.45 -5.56
N ASP A 203 -6.56 25.28 -5.80
CA ASP A 203 -7.53 24.72 -4.86
C ASP A 203 -6.89 24.46 -3.47
N LEU A 204 -5.68 23.92 -3.44
CA LEU A 204 -5.01 23.59 -2.20
C LEU A 204 -4.47 24.84 -1.45
N ASN A 205 -4.01 25.86 -2.18
CA ASN A 205 -3.64 27.14 -1.57
C ASN A 205 -4.85 27.83 -0.96
N THR A 206 -5.99 27.83 -1.69
CA THR A 206 -7.26 28.37 -1.20
C THR A 206 -7.73 27.62 0.04
N ALA A 207 -7.74 26.29 -0.02
CA ALA A 207 -8.07 25.44 1.12
C ALA A 207 -7.20 25.69 2.34
N ALA A 208 -5.88 25.80 2.15
CA ALA A 208 -4.94 26.05 3.22
C ALA A 208 -5.23 27.40 3.92
N THR A 209 -5.52 28.43 3.14
CA THR A 209 -5.86 29.77 3.68
C THR A 209 -7.20 29.74 4.45
N MET A 210 -8.23 29.09 3.90
CA MET A 210 -9.53 28.97 4.56
C MET A 210 -9.45 28.18 5.87
N LEU A 211 -8.64 27.13 5.93
CA LEU A 211 -8.55 26.23 7.07
C LEU A 211 -7.46 26.62 8.10
N GLU A 212 -6.60 27.59 7.80
CA GLU A 212 -5.54 28.02 8.72
C GLU A 212 -6.07 28.45 10.09
N PRO A 213 -7.14 29.25 10.21
CA PRO A 213 -7.70 29.65 11.50
C PRO A 213 -8.21 28.48 12.34
N SER A 214 -8.76 27.45 11.70
CA SER A 214 -9.34 26.26 12.36
C SER A 214 -8.29 25.24 12.74
N THR A 215 -7.12 25.25 12.11
CA THR A 215 -6.06 24.24 12.31
C THR A 215 -5.26 24.47 13.60
N GLY A 216 -5.49 25.59 14.32
CA GLY A 216 -4.75 25.94 15.52
C GLY A 216 -4.79 24.87 16.61
N ALA A 217 -3.63 24.70 17.25
CA ALA A 217 -3.41 24.03 18.54
C ALA A 217 -4.18 22.71 18.79
N GLY A 218 -4.17 21.78 17.83
CA GLY A 218 -4.70 20.43 18.05
C GLY A 218 -6.21 20.27 17.92
N GLN A 219 -6.94 21.30 17.52
CA GLN A 219 -8.40 21.19 17.33
C GLN A 219 -8.77 20.10 16.29
N TRP A 220 -8.02 19.99 15.22
CA TRP A 220 -8.25 19.01 14.13
C TRP A 220 -7.73 17.61 14.43
N ARG A 221 -7.05 17.41 15.56
CA ARG A 221 -6.55 16.10 16.00
C ARG A 221 -7.35 15.49 17.14
N THR A 222 -8.43 16.10 17.56
CA THR A 222 -9.19 15.67 18.74
C THR A 222 -10.68 15.47 18.46
N GLY A 223 -11.30 14.57 19.19
CA GLY A 223 -12.73 14.34 19.17
C GLY A 223 -13.29 14.06 17.77
N ASN A 224 -14.39 14.73 17.44
CA ASN A 224 -15.07 14.55 16.15
C ASN A 224 -14.31 15.13 14.95
N ASN A 225 -13.32 15.99 15.20
CA ASN A 225 -12.52 16.61 14.14
C ASN A 225 -11.30 15.77 13.76
N TYR A 226 -10.94 14.73 14.51
CA TYR A 226 -9.86 13.84 14.15
C TYR A 226 -10.06 13.25 12.74
N ALA A 227 -9.04 13.39 11.91
CA ALA A 227 -9.01 12.95 10.51
C ALA A 227 -9.88 13.75 9.52
N ARG A 228 -10.55 14.82 9.93
CA ARG A 228 -11.07 15.81 8.98
C ARG A 228 -9.89 16.53 8.31
N PHE A 229 -10.06 16.88 7.05
CA PHE A 229 -9.00 17.56 6.29
C PHE A 229 -8.77 18.96 6.80
N SER A 230 -7.53 19.29 7.06
CA SER A 230 -7.07 20.55 7.64
C SER A 230 -6.12 21.29 6.70
N MET A 231 -5.67 22.47 7.10
CA MET A 231 -4.57 23.18 6.42
C MET A 231 -3.37 22.24 6.20
N ALA A 232 -3.00 21.44 7.20
CA ALA A 232 -1.87 20.51 7.09
C ALA A 232 -2.12 19.43 6.04
N THR A 233 -3.37 18.95 5.90
CA THR A 233 -3.75 18.02 4.84
C THR A 233 -3.62 18.65 3.45
N ALA A 234 -4.09 19.90 3.28
CA ALA A 234 -3.96 20.63 2.02
C ALA A 234 -2.51 20.80 1.60
N LEU A 235 -1.66 21.24 2.53
CA LEU A 235 -0.23 21.48 2.28
C LEU A 235 0.53 20.16 2.04
N ALA A 236 0.15 19.07 2.71
CA ALA A 236 0.74 17.75 2.50
C ALA A 236 0.38 17.17 1.13
N LEU A 237 -0.86 17.31 0.69
CA LEU A 237 -1.28 16.90 -0.65
C LEU A 237 -0.59 17.75 -1.72
N LYS A 238 -0.51 19.07 -1.51
CA LYS A 238 0.24 20.00 -2.37
C LYS A 238 1.71 19.59 -2.50
N ASN A 239 2.36 19.23 -1.39
CA ASN A 239 3.73 18.72 -1.37
C ASN A 239 3.87 17.46 -2.25
N ARG A 240 2.96 16.48 -2.15
CA ARG A 240 2.96 15.30 -3.00
C ARG A 240 2.81 15.64 -4.49
N ILE A 241 1.87 16.52 -4.84
CA ILE A 241 1.63 16.94 -6.22
C ILE A 241 2.85 17.68 -6.79
N MET A 242 3.50 18.55 -6.00
CA MET A 242 4.73 19.22 -6.41
C MET A 242 5.89 18.27 -6.63
N ALA A 243 6.05 17.22 -5.80
CA ALA A 243 7.06 16.19 -6.01
C ALA A 243 6.83 15.42 -7.31
N TRP A 244 5.57 15.11 -7.66
CA TRP A 244 5.24 14.55 -8.97
C TRP A 244 5.58 15.50 -10.12
N TRP A 245 5.23 16.77 -9.99
CA TRP A 245 5.48 17.79 -11.02
C TRP A 245 6.97 18.01 -11.31
N CYS A 246 7.81 17.84 -10.28
CA CYS A 246 9.26 17.94 -10.39
C CYS A 246 9.94 16.63 -10.84
N SER A 247 9.24 15.49 -10.82
CA SER A 247 9.81 14.20 -11.16
C SER A 247 9.99 13.99 -12.67
N PRO A 248 10.89 13.08 -13.11
CA PRO A 248 11.22 12.90 -14.52
C PRO A 248 10.05 12.64 -15.45
N LEU A 249 8.95 12.04 -14.98
CA LEU A 249 7.77 11.80 -15.79
C LEU A 249 7.18 13.10 -16.34
N PHE A 250 7.06 14.14 -15.53
CA PHE A 250 6.53 15.45 -15.91
C PHE A 250 7.60 16.50 -16.18
N ASN A 251 8.78 16.38 -15.58
CA ASN A 251 9.91 17.30 -15.75
C ASN A 251 11.07 16.65 -16.49
N ARG A 252 10.87 16.34 -17.75
CA ARG A 252 11.86 15.61 -18.57
C ARG A 252 13.09 16.43 -18.90
N SER A 253 12.91 17.74 -19.02
CA SER A 253 13.99 18.68 -19.27
C SER A 253 14.87 18.94 -18.05
N GLY A 254 14.41 18.58 -16.83
CA GLY A 254 15.09 18.99 -15.60
C GLY A 254 14.99 20.49 -15.34
N ASP A 255 13.82 21.11 -15.63
CA ASP A 255 13.60 22.54 -15.45
C ASP A 255 13.92 22.96 -14.01
N GLU A 256 15.08 23.60 -13.85
CA GLU A 256 15.61 24.07 -12.57
C GLU A 256 14.72 25.14 -11.94
N ALA A 257 14.12 26.03 -12.75
CA ALA A 257 13.26 27.08 -12.22
C ALA A 257 11.99 26.50 -11.58
N ARG A 258 11.41 25.46 -12.20
CA ARG A 258 10.30 24.70 -11.66
C ARG A 258 10.68 24.05 -10.33
N ILE A 259 11.80 23.36 -10.29
CA ILE A 259 12.28 22.68 -9.08
C ILE A 259 12.52 23.69 -7.96
N GLN A 260 13.18 24.82 -8.26
CA GLN A 260 13.44 25.86 -7.27
C GLN A 260 12.16 26.50 -6.72
N ALA A 261 11.15 26.73 -7.58
CA ALA A 261 9.86 27.26 -7.15
C ALA A 261 9.13 26.28 -6.23
N CYS A 262 9.08 24.99 -6.59
CA CYS A 262 8.50 23.94 -5.76
C CYS A 262 9.24 23.78 -4.43
N TYR A 263 10.58 23.76 -4.42
CA TYR A 263 11.38 23.68 -3.20
C TYR A 263 11.05 24.82 -2.23
N THR A 264 11.04 26.07 -2.72
CA THR A 264 10.73 27.23 -1.89
C THR A 264 9.32 27.14 -1.27
N ALA A 265 8.33 26.75 -2.07
CA ALA A 265 6.96 26.60 -1.59
C ALA A 265 6.83 25.44 -0.59
N MET A 266 7.39 24.26 -0.89
CA MET A 266 7.32 23.09 -0.01
C MET A 266 8.02 23.33 1.33
N LYS A 267 9.11 24.08 1.35
CA LYS A 267 9.81 24.45 2.58
C LYS A 267 8.98 25.38 3.47
N ALA A 268 8.35 26.40 2.89
CA ALA A 268 7.44 27.27 3.61
C ALA A 268 6.19 26.53 4.13
N ASP A 269 5.66 25.59 3.35
CA ASP A 269 4.54 24.76 3.76
C ASP A 269 4.92 23.81 4.91
N LEU A 270 6.13 23.27 4.93
CA LEU A 270 6.65 22.45 6.04
C LEU A 270 6.69 23.24 7.35
N GLU A 271 7.11 24.51 7.32
CA GLU A 271 7.13 25.38 8.51
C GLU A 271 5.72 25.55 9.09
N LYS A 272 4.70 25.75 8.25
CA LYS A 272 3.29 25.86 8.68
C LYS A 272 2.78 24.55 9.27
N ILE A 273 3.10 23.41 8.66
CA ILE A 273 2.72 22.08 9.15
C ILE A 273 3.34 21.82 10.52
N ASN A 274 4.62 22.18 10.69
CA ASN A 274 5.32 22.06 11.98
C ASN A 274 4.70 22.97 13.05
N ALA A 275 4.38 24.21 12.70
CA ALA A 275 3.72 25.15 13.60
C ALA A 275 2.34 24.67 14.05
N ALA A 276 1.64 23.89 13.22
CA ALA A 276 0.38 23.22 13.55
C ALA A 276 0.56 21.97 14.45
N GLY A 277 1.80 21.64 14.82
CA GLY A 277 2.12 20.56 15.77
C GLY A 277 2.22 19.17 15.13
N TYR A 278 2.38 19.04 13.82
CA TYR A 278 2.69 17.80 13.16
C TYR A 278 4.21 17.57 13.09
N GLY A 279 4.61 16.29 13.04
CA GLY A 279 6.02 15.91 12.99
C GLY A 279 6.18 14.39 12.96
N LEU A 280 7.42 13.92 12.91
CA LEU A 280 7.70 12.50 13.11
C LEU A 280 7.30 12.09 14.54
N TYR A 281 6.58 10.98 14.68
CA TYR A 281 6.20 10.47 15.99
C TYR A 281 7.42 10.04 16.79
N LYS A 282 7.66 10.75 17.88
CA LYS A 282 8.76 10.53 18.83
C LYS A 282 8.23 10.79 20.23
N PRO A 283 7.80 9.76 20.98
CA PRO A 283 7.31 9.94 22.34
C PRO A 283 8.34 10.64 23.22
N GLU A 284 7.90 11.62 24.01
CA GLU A 284 8.78 12.39 24.91
C GLU A 284 9.49 11.46 25.92
N GLY A 285 10.77 11.73 26.19
CA GLY A 285 11.60 11.03 27.16
C GLY A 285 11.96 9.60 26.80
N LYS A 286 11.62 9.14 25.59
CA LYS A 286 12.00 7.83 25.06
C LYS A 286 12.94 8.02 23.87
N GLY A 287 13.95 7.17 23.78
CA GLY A 287 14.81 7.12 22.60
C GLY A 287 13.98 6.74 21.36
N ASN A 288 14.50 7.08 20.18
CA ASN A 288 13.90 6.64 18.92
C ASN A 288 13.99 5.12 18.83
N THR A 289 12.88 4.44 18.91
CA THR A 289 12.81 2.97 18.89
C THR A 289 11.94 2.46 17.77
N ILE A 290 12.23 1.26 17.31
CA ILE A 290 11.41 0.61 16.29
C ILE A 290 10.01 0.27 16.81
N LYS A 291 9.85 0.11 18.12
CA LYS A 291 8.53 -0.05 18.75
C LYS A 291 7.67 1.19 18.54
N ASP A 292 8.25 2.37 18.71
CA ASP A 292 7.52 3.63 18.49
C ASP A 292 7.18 3.80 17.01
N TRP A 293 8.11 3.47 16.10
CA TRP A 293 7.82 3.43 14.65
C TRP A 293 6.65 2.49 14.32
N ALA A 294 6.62 1.29 14.90
CA ALA A 294 5.54 0.34 14.66
C ALA A 294 4.21 0.79 15.30
N ASN A 295 4.26 1.41 16.48
CA ASN A 295 3.07 1.87 17.20
C ASN A 295 2.40 3.08 16.57
N MET A 296 3.12 3.91 15.81
CA MET A 296 2.51 5.11 15.18
C MET A 296 1.27 4.77 14.32
N PHE A 297 1.23 3.59 13.71
CA PHE A 297 0.10 3.16 12.90
C PHE A 297 -1.17 2.81 13.72
N ASN A 298 -1.03 2.72 15.04
CA ASN A 298 -2.12 2.41 15.97
C ASN A 298 -2.62 3.65 16.71
N LEU A 299 -2.01 4.81 16.48
CA LEU A 299 -2.37 6.06 17.15
C LEU A 299 -3.64 6.66 16.53
N MET A 300 -4.36 7.38 17.36
CA MET A 300 -5.53 8.15 16.96
C MET A 300 -5.66 9.41 17.82
N GLY A 301 -6.37 10.40 17.30
CA GLY A 301 -6.61 11.65 18.04
C GLY A 301 -5.35 12.47 18.19
N ALA A 302 -5.19 13.12 19.36
CA ALA A 302 -4.11 14.06 19.61
C ALA A 302 -2.71 13.43 19.61
N GLU A 303 -2.60 12.13 19.83
CA GLU A 303 -1.32 11.40 19.82
C GLU A 303 -0.81 11.15 18.41
N ASP A 304 -1.69 11.15 17.41
CA ASP A 304 -1.33 10.99 16.01
C ASP A 304 -0.81 12.33 15.46
N VAL A 305 0.47 12.55 15.65
CA VAL A 305 1.18 13.75 15.12
C VAL A 305 1.72 13.53 13.71
N GLU A 306 1.70 12.32 13.20
CA GLU A 306 2.30 11.98 11.92
C GLU A 306 1.28 11.87 10.77
N GLY A 307 0.03 11.51 11.05
CA GLY A 307 -1.03 11.39 10.06
C GLY A 307 -1.49 12.74 9.53
N LEU A 308 -1.23 13.03 8.25
CA LEU A 308 -1.59 14.29 7.57
C LEU A 308 -2.85 14.17 6.73
N MET A 309 -3.05 13.03 6.09
CA MET A 309 -4.27 12.67 5.37
C MET A 309 -4.68 11.27 5.78
N ILE A 310 -5.81 11.16 6.47
CA ILE A 310 -6.21 9.95 7.17
C ILE A 310 -7.58 9.48 6.69
N ALA A 311 -7.70 8.19 6.38
CA ALA A 311 -8.97 7.52 6.24
C ALA A 311 -9.33 6.84 7.55
N ARG A 312 -10.46 7.21 8.13
CA ARG A 312 -11.01 6.57 9.32
C ARG A 312 -11.90 5.38 8.94
N PHE A 313 -11.83 4.37 9.78
CA PHE A 313 -12.73 3.24 9.74
C PHE A 313 -13.52 3.17 11.04
N ASN A 314 -14.56 2.37 11.07
CA ASN A 314 -15.39 2.21 12.26
C ASN A 314 -15.69 0.75 12.56
N THR A 315 -16.26 0.53 13.73
CA THR A 315 -16.77 -0.76 14.21
C THR A 315 -18.25 -0.66 14.54
N ILE A 316 -18.98 0.17 13.79
CA ILE A 316 -20.43 0.36 14.04
C ILE A 316 -21.16 -0.94 13.80
N GLN A 317 -22.08 -1.24 14.70
CA GLN A 317 -23.01 -2.35 14.59
C GLN A 317 -24.40 -1.79 14.33
N GLU A 318 -25.04 -2.23 13.29
CA GLU A 318 -26.43 -1.92 13.00
C GLU A 318 -27.31 -3.12 13.41
N GLY A 319 -28.24 -2.90 14.36
CA GLY A 319 -29.07 -3.98 14.88
C GLY A 319 -28.29 -5.11 15.58
N GLY A 320 -27.10 -4.81 16.10
CA GLY A 320 -26.21 -5.80 16.73
C GLY A 320 -25.31 -6.56 15.76
N VAL A 321 -25.40 -6.30 14.46
CA VAL A 321 -24.55 -6.89 13.44
C VAL A 321 -23.48 -5.86 13.01
N PRO A 322 -22.18 -6.22 12.99
CA PRO A 322 -21.14 -5.32 12.54
C PRO A 322 -21.33 -4.88 11.09
N ASP A 323 -21.21 -3.57 10.82
CA ASP A 323 -21.13 -3.05 9.45
C ASP A 323 -19.70 -3.20 8.93
N TYR A 324 -19.43 -4.35 8.33
CA TYR A 324 -18.10 -4.67 7.78
C TYR A 324 -17.73 -3.83 6.55
N SER A 325 -18.66 -3.10 5.95
CA SER A 325 -18.39 -2.26 4.80
C SER A 325 -17.48 -1.08 5.13
N ARG A 326 -17.38 -0.74 6.42
CA ARG A 326 -16.60 0.40 6.91
C ARG A 326 -15.49 0.02 7.89
N ASN A 327 -15.15 -1.25 7.96
CA ASN A 327 -14.01 -1.74 8.75
C ASN A 327 -12.74 -1.84 7.93
N ASN A 328 -11.61 -1.78 8.61
CA ASN A 328 -10.30 -2.00 8.00
C ASN A 328 -9.96 -3.49 7.95
N PRO A 329 -9.94 -4.13 6.79
CA PRO A 329 -9.66 -5.57 6.68
C PRO A 329 -8.16 -5.90 6.64
N TRP A 330 -7.26 -4.95 6.84
CA TRP A 330 -5.82 -5.16 6.73
C TRP A 330 -5.33 -6.31 7.60
N GLU A 331 -5.68 -6.32 8.87
CA GLU A 331 -5.28 -7.36 9.82
C GLU A 331 -5.71 -8.76 9.35
N GLN A 332 -6.92 -8.92 8.83
CA GLN A 332 -7.38 -10.17 8.26
C GLN A 332 -6.52 -10.62 7.07
N LYS A 333 -6.14 -9.68 6.21
CA LYS A 333 -5.45 -9.99 4.95
C LYS A 333 -3.99 -10.39 5.15
N ILE A 334 -3.31 -9.82 6.13
CA ILE A 334 -1.90 -10.10 6.39
C ILE A 334 -1.69 -11.32 7.27
N ARG A 335 -2.64 -11.66 8.17
CA ARG A 335 -2.49 -12.82 9.05
C ARG A 335 -2.57 -14.14 8.28
N PRO A 336 -1.69 -15.11 8.60
CA PRO A 336 -1.76 -16.45 8.04
C PRO A 336 -3.11 -17.14 8.31
N LYS A 337 -3.51 -18.08 7.45
CA LYS A 337 -4.78 -18.81 7.62
C LYS A 337 -4.86 -19.58 8.94
N ASN A 338 -3.79 -20.22 9.35
CA ASN A 338 -3.74 -20.97 10.61
C ASN A 338 -3.75 -20.08 11.86
N THR A 339 -3.56 -18.78 11.70
CA THR A 339 -3.82 -17.78 12.75
C THR A 339 -5.20 -17.13 12.59
N LEU A 340 -6.12 -17.80 11.90
CA LEU A 340 -7.47 -17.32 11.60
C LEU A 340 -7.52 -16.08 10.70
N GLY A 341 -6.46 -15.79 10.01
CA GLY A 341 -6.38 -14.75 8.99
C GLY A 341 -6.85 -15.21 7.61
N GLY A 342 -6.83 -14.31 6.64
CA GLY A 342 -7.14 -14.60 5.23
C GLY A 342 -5.95 -15.14 4.43
N GLY A 343 -4.74 -14.82 4.83
CA GLY A 343 -3.49 -15.22 4.17
C GLY A 343 -3.35 -14.73 2.72
N GLY A 344 -4.04 -13.64 2.35
CA GLY A 344 -4.16 -13.20 0.96
C GLY A 344 -3.05 -12.29 0.45
N ILE A 345 -2.23 -11.74 1.33
CA ILE A 345 -1.13 -10.84 0.96
C ILE A 345 0.20 -11.54 1.14
N THR A 346 0.93 -11.68 0.05
CA THR A 346 2.22 -12.36 0.01
C THR A 346 3.32 -11.35 -0.35
N PRO A 347 4.17 -10.95 0.59
CA PRO A 347 5.33 -10.11 0.30
C PRO A 347 6.34 -10.88 -0.57
N SER A 348 7.09 -10.15 -1.40
CA SER A 348 8.10 -10.76 -2.24
C SER A 348 9.45 -10.91 -1.51
N ALA A 349 10.19 -11.96 -1.86
CA ALA A 349 11.55 -12.14 -1.41
C ALA A 349 12.51 -11.09 -2.03
N THR A 350 12.13 -10.47 -3.14
CA THR A 350 12.93 -9.43 -3.79
C THR A 350 13.10 -8.22 -2.87
N LEU A 351 12.01 -7.66 -2.35
CA LEU A 351 12.11 -6.54 -1.41
C LEU A 351 12.76 -6.97 -0.09
N MET A 352 12.47 -8.19 0.39
CA MET A 352 13.15 -8.75 1.55
C MET A 352 14.68 -8.71 1.37
N GLY A 353 15.17 -9.15 0.22
CA GLY A 353 16.60 -9.12 -0.11
C GLY A 353 17.20 -7.72 -0.16
N ILE A 354 16.43 -6.74 -0.68
CA ILE A 354 16.86 -5.33 -0.82
C ILE A 354 16.91 -4.58 0.51
N PHE A 355 16.15 -5.01 1.52
CA PHE A 355 16.13 -4.31 2.82
C PHE A 355 17.54 -4.09 3.36
N PRO A 356 17.83 -2.95 4.03
CA PRO A 356 19.17 -2.64 4.50
C PRO A 356 19.62 -3.60 5.61
N MET A 357 20.93 -3.81 5.66
CA MET A 357 21.57 -4.45 6.78
C MET A 357 21.64 -3.51 7.98
N ARG A 358 22.03 -4.02 9.14
CA ARG A 358 22.06 -3.28 10.41
C ARG A 358 23.01 -2.09 10.40
N ASP A 359 24.04 -2.12 9.56
CA ASP A 359 24.95 -1.01 9.34
C ASP A 359 24.40 0.07 8.39
N GLY A 360 23.17 -0.06 7.94
CA GLY A 360 22.47 0.83 7.03
C GLY A 360 22.86 0.70 5.57
N GLY A 361 23.80 -0.20 5.24
CA GLY A 361 24.22 -0.49 3.88
C GLY A 361 23.34 -1.53 3.20
N VAL A 362 23.47 -1.66 1.88
CA VAL A 362 22.83 -2.68 1.09
C VAL A 362 23.70 -3.93 1.02
N ASN A 363 23.09 -5.12 1.15
CA ASN A 363 23.77 -6.39 0.93
C ASN A 363 23.96 -6.65 -0.59
N ALA A 364 24.53 -7.78 -0.97
CA ALA A 364 24.79 -8.14 -2.35
C ALA A 364 23.55 -8.07 -3.25
N ALA A 365 22.36 -8.50 -2.76
CA ALA A 365 21.11 -8.39 -3.49
C ALA A 365 20.71 -6.92 -3.68
N GLY A 366 20.81 -6.10 -2.62
CA GLY A 366 20.56 -4.65 -2.71
C GLY A 366 21.57 -3.93 -3.59
N ALA A 367 22.85 -4.35 -3.60
CA ALA A 367 23.88 -3.81 -4.49
C ALA A 367 23.59 -4.04 -5.97
N HIS A 368 22.89 -5.14 -6.27
CA HIS A 368 22.45 -5.42 -7.63
C HIS A 368 21.46 -4.37 -8.16
N PHE A 369 20.61 -3.81 -7.28
CA PHE A 369 19.65 -2.78 -7.63
C PHE A 369 20.19 -1.36 -7.46
N TYR A 370 21.06 -1.13 -6.49
CA TYR A 370 21.53 0.22 -6.11
C TYR A 370 23.06 0.30 -6.05
N SER A 371 23.69 0.57 -7.20
CA SER A 371 25.16 0.60 -7.33
C SER A 371 25.83 1.78 -6.62
N LYS A 372 25.12 2.87 -6.38
CA LYS A 372 25.64 4.10 -5.75
C LYS A 372 25.50 4.14 -4.23
N LEU A 373 24.77 3.21 -3.62
CA LEU A 373 24.56 3.22 -2.17
C LEU A 373 25.74 2.58 -1.42
N LYS A 374 25.83 2.90 -0.12
CA LYS A 374 26.77 2.23 0.78
C LYS A 374 26.58 0.72 0.73
N GLN A 375 27.67 0.00 0.42
CA GLN A 375 27.67 -1.44 0.51
C GLN A 375 27.81 -1.88 1.98
N SER A 376 27.03 -2.87 2.40
CA SER A 376 27.15 -3.39 3.76
C SER A 376 28.44 -4.18 3.96
N SER A 377 29.07 -3.97 5.10
CA SER A 377 30.16 -4.85 5.58
C SER A 377 29.64 -6.05 6.37
N VAL A 378 28.34 -6.07 6.70
CA VAL A 378 27.70 -7.14 7.46
C VAL A 378 27.45 -8.34 6.54
N GLU A 379 27.81 -9.52 7.01
CA GLU A 379 27.57 -10.76 6.27
C GLU A 379 26.08 -11.02 6.05
N TYR A 380 25.74 -11.41 4.84
CA TYR A 380 24.38 -11.76 4.46
C TYR A 380 24.30 -13.25 4.08
N ASP A 381 23.46 -14.00 4.79
CA ASP A 381 23.17 -15.39 4.51
C ASP A 381 21.74 -15.55 3.96
N GLU A 382 21.63 -16.05 2.74
CA GLU A 382 20.34 -16.28 2.07
C GLU A 382 19.46 -17.33 2.76
N THR A 383 20.07 -18.24 3.55
CA THR A 383 19.34 -19.26 4.32
C THR A 383 18.60 -18.63 5.49
N VAL A 384 19.20 -17.61 6.09
CA VAL A 384 18.68 -16.88 7.26
C VAL A 384 18.59 -15.38 6.99
N PRO A 385 17.84 -14.98 5.98
CA PRO A 385 17.84 -13.61 5.44
C PRO A 385 17.33 -12.56 6.43
N PHE A 386 16.84 -12.99 7.58
CA PHE A 386 16.38 -12.14 8.67
C PHE A 386 17.50 -11.72 9.65
N LEU A 387 18.71 -12.29 9.56
CA LEU A 387 19.80 -11.89 10.43
C LEU A 387 20.37 -10.51 10.07
N HIS A 388 20.77 -9.78 11.09
CA HIS A 388 21.57 -8.55 10.98
C HIS A 388 20.93 -7.44 10.13
N ARG A 389 19.61 -7.32 10.18
CA ARG A 389 18.85 -6.36 9.35
C ARG A 389 18.59 -5.06 10.09
N ASP A 390 18.25 -4.02 9.31
CA ASP A 390 17.58 -2.80 9.79
C ASP A 390 16.39 -3.17 10.68
N ALA A 391 16.20 -2.46 11.77
CA ALA A 391 15.18 -2.78 12.75
C ALA A 391 13.75 -2.78 12.17
N ARG A 392 13.48 -1.98 11.13
CA ARG A 392 12.17 -1.95 10.44
C ARG A 392 11.84 -3.26 9.75
N PHE A 393 12.85 -4.08 9.40
CA PHE A 393 12.63 -5.42 8.86
C PHE A 393 11.76 -6.26 9.79
N TYR A 394 12.07 -6.27 11.07
CA TYR A 394 11.40 -7.08 12.08
C TYR A 394 9.99 -6.60 12.46
N ARG A 395 9.62 -5.42 11.98
CA ARG A 395 8.25 -4.87 12.09
C ARG A 395 7.51 -4.86 10.76
N THR A 396 8.16 -5.39 9.73
CA THR A 396 7.60 -5.47 8.38
C THR A 396 7.31 -6.92 8.00
N TYR A 397 8.19 -7.85 8.37
CA TYR A 397 8.12 -9.24 7.94
C TYR A 397 7.85 -10.22 9.06
N GLY A 398 7.04 -11.25 8.75
CA GLY A 398 6.86 -12.46 9.53
C GLY A 398 7.42 -13.67 8.79
N PHE A 399 8.10 -14.57 9.52
CA PHE A 399 8.76 -15.76 8.99
C PHE A 399 8.69 -16.91 10.02
N PRO A 400 8.98 -18.18 9.66
CA PRO A 400 8.90 -19.28 10.61
C PRO A 400 9.72 -19.03 11.88
N GLY A 401 9.13 -19.31 13.04
CA GLY A 401 9.76 -19.09 14.34
C GLY A 401 9.50 -17.72 14.98
N ILE A 402 8.64 -16.88 14.39
CA ILE A 402 8.14 -15.68 15.08
C ILE A 402 6.84 -15.95 15.84
N GLN A 403 6.53 -15.06 16.75
CA GLN A 403 5.28 -15.09 17.50
C GLN A 403 4.31 -14.05 16.99
N TRP A 404 3.08 -14.48 16.66
CA TRP A 404 1.95 -13.60 16.39
C TRP A 404 1.07 -13.47 17.63
N THR A 405 0.55 -12.27 17.90
CA THR A 405 -0.22 -12.02 19.13
C THR A 405 -1.65 -11.59 18.84
N HIS A 406 -2.53 -11.90 19.79
CA HIS A 406 -3.89 -11.37 19.86
C HIS A 406 -4.38 -11.39 21.30
N SER A 407 -4.67 -10.23 21.87
CA SER A 407 -5.06 -10.10 23.28
C SER A 407 -6.54 -10.39 23.56
N GLY A 408 -7.35 -10.60 22.51
CA GLY A 408 -8.76 -10.91 22.61
C GLY A 408 -9.05 -12.41 22.49
N THR A 409 -10.34 -12.74 22.49
CA THR A 409 -10.80 -14.10 22.17
C THR A 409 -10.96 -14.22 20.66
N ALA A 410 -10.22 -15.14 20.07
CA ALA A 410 -10.25 -15.38 18.61
C ALA A 410 -11.15 -16.54 18.20
N MET A 411 -12.22 -16.81 18.96
CA MET A 411 -13.09 -17.96 18.74
C MET A 411 -14.55 -17.66 19.00
N SER A 412 -15.40 -18.41 18.31
CA SER A 412 -16.79 -18.60 18.68
C SER A 412 -16.92 -19.55 19.87
N GLU A 413 -17.88 -19.28 20.74
CA GLU A 413 -18.27 -20.22 21.79
C GLU A 413 -18.64 -21.58 21.17
N GLY A 414 -17.95 -22.63 21.62
CA GLY A 414 -18.20 -24.00 21.16
C GLY A 414 -17.25 -24.58 20.14
N THR A 415 -16.28 -23.85 19.63
CA THR A 415 -15.20 -24.41 18.80
C THR A 415 -13.88 -24.44 19.59
N ASN A 416 -13.30 -25.60 19.74
CA ASN A 416 -12.10 -25.82 20.56
C ASN A 416 -10.76 -25.42 19.89
N ASN A 417 -10.79 -24.55 18.89
CA ASN A 417 -9.64 -24.28 18.04
C ASN A 417 -9.11 -22.86 18.16
N ASN A 418 -8.88 -22.36 19.38
CA ASN A 418 -8.17 -21.10 19.54
C ASN A 418 -6.65 -21.34 19.30
N PRO A 419 -6.07 -20.79 18.21
CA PRO A 419 -4.65 -20.94 17.97
C PRO A 419 -3.80 -20.06 18.91
N TYR A 420 -4.41 -19.08 19.60
CA TYR A 420 -3.69 -18.11 20.44
C TYR A 420 -3.69 -18.54 21.91
N GLU A 421 -2.96 -19.58 22.24
CA GLU A 421 -2.76 -19.98 23.63
C GLU A 421 -2.08 -18.85 24.42
N GLY A 422 -2.72 -18.38 25.50
CA GLY A 422 -2.21 -17.26 26.27
C GLY A 422 -2.05 -15.95 25.48
N GLY A 423 -2.83 -15.78 24.41
CA GLY A 423 -2.77 -14.61 23.52
C GLY A 423 -1.64 -14.67 22.47
N LYS A 424 -1.03 -15.81 22.25
CA LYS A 424 0.16 -15.98 21.42
C LYS A 424 0.02 -17.16 20.47
N TYR A 425 0.49 -16.99 19.24
CA TYR A 425 0.60 -18.05 18.23
C TYR A 425 2.02 -18.11 17.69
N GLU A 426 2.64 -19.28 17.74
CA GLU A 426 3.96 -19.53 17.16
C GLU A 426 3.82 -19.88 15.68
N LEU A 427 4.34 -19.03 14.81
CA LEU A 427 4.30 -19.25 13.38
C LEU A 427 5.42 -20.21 12.96
N TRP A 428 5.03 -21.43 12.58
CA TRP A 428 5.94 -22.42 12.03
C TRP A 428 5.43 -22.87 10.66
N ASN A 429 5.72 -22.13 9.64
CA ASN A 429 5.26 -22.31 8.27
C ASN A 429 6.35 -22.86 7.34
N TYR A 430 7.26 -23.66 7.85
CA TYR A 430 8.17 -24.45 7.01
C TYR A 430 7.44 -25.65 6.41
N VAL A 431 7.98 -26.18 5.31
CA VAL A 431 7.34 -27.21 4.49
C VAL A 431 8.26 -28.39 4.21
N TRP A 432 7.66 -29.50 3.77
CA TRP A 432 8.38 -30.65 3.24
C TRP A 432 7.59 -31.31 2.10
N TYR A 433 8.28 -32.11 1.31
CA TYR A 433 7.70 -32.82 0.18
C TYR A 433 7.99 -34.30 0.33
N LEU A 434 6.96 -35.16 0.21
CA LEU A 434 7.13 -36.63 0.30
C LEU A 434 7.78 -37.20 -0.97
N ASP A 435 7.63 -36.56 -2.10
CA ASP A 435 8.25 -36.98 -3.36
C ASP A 435 9.44 -36.05 -3.66
N PRO A 436 10.68 -36.57 -3.63
CA PRO A 436 11.85 -35.79 -3.95
C PRO A 436 11.83 -35.13 -5.34
N ALA A 437 11.09 -35.71 -6.29
CA ALA A 437 10.92 -35.14 -7.61
C ALA A 437 10.10 -33.85 -7.61
N LEU A 438 9.30 -33.64 -6.57
CA LEU A 438 8.47 -32.45 -6.38
C LEU A 438 9.17 -31.37 -5.54
N VAL A 439 10.34 -31.63 -4.99
CA VAL A 439 11.14 -30.63 -4.27
C VAL A 439 11.50 -29.51 -5.23
N GLY A 440 10.93 -28.34 -4.97
CA GLY A 440 11.09 -27.17 -5.85
C GLY A 440 9.99 -27.04 -6.92
N ASP A 441 9.05 -27.96 -7.02
CA ASP A 441 7.82 -27.75 -7.81
C ASP A 441 6.80 -27.00 -6.95
N HIS A 442 6.83 -25.68 -7.06
CA HIS A 442 5.97 -24.79 -6.28
C HIS A 442 4.51 -24.74 -6.75
N THR A 443 4.18 -25.48 -7.80
CA THR A 443 2.82 -25.66 -8.31
C THR A 443 2.14 -26.89 -7.72
N SER A 444 2.91 -27.78 -7.07
CA SER A 444 2.40 -29.04 -6.55
C SER A 444 1.51 -28.83 -5.33
N SER A 445 0.35 -29.51 -5.34
CA SER A 445 -0.51 -29.65 -4.17
C SER A 445 0.00 -30.70 -3.18
N ALA A 446 1.11 -31.35 -3.46
CA ALA A 446 1.69 -32.43 -2.64
C ALA A 446 2.67 -31.92 -1.58
N VAL A 447 2.65 -30.62 -1.26
CA VAL A 447 3.44 -30.04 -0.20
C VAL A 447 2.74 -30.21 1.15
N TYR A 448 3.49 -30.60 2.15
CA TYR A 448 3.06 -30.66 3.55
C TYR A 448 3.70 -29.50 4.32
N GLY A 449 2.99 -28.99 5.31
CA GLY A 449 3.48 -27.87 6.11
C GLY A 449 3.39 -28.18 7.60
N ALA A 450 4.32 -27.64 8.37
CA ALA A 450 4.20 -27.61 9.81
C ALA A 450 2.87 -26.94 10.21
N ASP A 451 2.30 -27.38 11.30
CA ASP A 451 1.04 -26.85 11.85
C ASP A 451 -0.16 -26.88 10.86
N ASN A 452 -0.25 -27.92 10.03
CA ASN A 452 -1.33 -28.11 9.03
C ASN A 452 -1.35 -27.09 7.87
N LEU A 453 -0.24 -26.46 7.58
CA LEU A 453 -0.13 -25.57 6.42
C LEU A 453 -0.10 -26.36 5.10
N LEU A 454 -1.27 -26.80 4.65
CA LEU A 454 -1.46 -27.34 3.30
C LEU A 454 -1.84 -26.22 2.36
N SER A 455 -1.42 -26.27 1.16
CA SER A 455 -1.86 -25.44 0.03
C SER A 455 -1.92 -23.92 0.36
N SER A 456 -1.19 -23.09 -0.14
CA SER A 456 -1.03 -21.66 0.15
C SER A 456 0.05 -21.38 1.21
N VAL A 457 1.07 -22.22 1.25
CA VAL A 457 2.22 -21.95 2.12
C VAL A 457 2.98 -20.77 1.54
N HIS A 458 2.92 -19.67 2.26
CA HIS A 458 3.81 -18.55 2.05
C HIS A 458 4.88 -18.64 3.13
N GLY A 459 6.13 -18.59 2.74
CA GLY A 459 7.23 -18.58 3.72
C GLY A 459 7.30 -17.25 4.46
N LEU A 460 6.92 -16.18 3.76
CA LEU A 460 7.04 -14.80 4.24
C LEU A 460 5.66 -14.16 4.36
N TYR A 461 5.41 -13.48 5.48
CA TYR A 461 4.19 -12.74 5.78
C TYR A 461 4.50 -11.29 6.14
N LEU A 462 3.47 -10.45 6.18
CA LEU A 462 3.58 -9.07 6.64
C LEU A 462 3.16 -8.93 8.09
N THR A 463 3.94 -8.15 8.85
CA THR A 463 3.60 -7.72 10.21
C THR A 463 3.42 -6.20 10.30
N LYS A 464 3.81 -5.44 9.28
CA LYS A 464 3.66 -3.98 9.25
C LYS A 464 2.20 -3.57 9.41
N ARG A 465 1.93 -2.66 10.33
CA ARG A 465 0.59 -2.24 10.73
C ARG A 465 -0.26 -3.33 11.40
N SER A 466 0.33 -4.48 11.75
CA SER A 466 -0.33 -5.47 12.59
C SER A 466 -0.21 -5.09 14.06
N THR A 467 -1.22 -5.40 14.83
CA THR A 467 -1.23 -5.19 16.27
C THR A 467 -1.85 -6.38 16.99
N GLY A 468 -1.37 -6.66 18.22
CA GLY A 468 -2.01 -7.62 19.12
C GLY A 468 -3.17 -7.06 19.92
N ASP A 469 -3.48 -5.77 19.76
CA ASP A 469 -4.45 -5.07 20.60
C ASP A 469 -5.90 -5.31 20.15
N LYS A 470 -6.67 -6.02 21.00
CA LYS A 470 -8.09 -6.28 20.77
C LYS A 470 -8.97 -5.03 20.69
N TYR A 471 -8.51 -3.88 21.17
CA TYR A 471 -9.26 -2.64 21.09
C TYR A 471 -9.22 -2.00 19.71
N LEU A 472 -8.20 -2.31 18.91
CA LEU A 472 -8.10 -1.84 17.53
C LEU A 472 -8.78 -2.78 16.54
N TYR A 473 -8.89 -4.07 16.85
CA TYR A 473 -9.63 -5.03 16.05
C TYR A 473 -10.16 -6.18 16.90
N ASN A 474 -11.25 -6.78 16.45
CA ASN A 474 -11.84 -7.94 17.06
C ASN A 474 -11.96 -9.10 16.06
N TYR A 475 -11.89 -10.30 16.58
CA TYR A 475 -12.28 -11.48 15.86
C TYR A 475 -13.80 -11.67 15.93
N VAL A 476 -14.41 -11.92 14.77
CA VAL A 476 -15.86 -12.19 14.69
C VAL A 476 -16.06 -13.60 14.17
N GLY A 477 -16.57 -14.47 15.03
CA GLY A 477 -16.80 -15.88 14.71
C GLY A 477 -18.00 -16.12 13.78
N ALA A 478 -18.21 -17.39 13.44
CA ALA A 478 -19.24 -17.81 12.49
C ALA A 478 -20.67 -17.47 12.96
N GLU A 479 -20.93 -17.48 14.26
CA GLU A 479 -22.21 -17.11 14.87
C GLU A 479 -22.60 -15.65 14.67
N SER A 480 -21.62 -14.77 14.41
CA SER A 480 -21.81 -13.33 14.17
C SER A 480 -21.44 -12.93 12.73
N GLY A 481 -21.56 -13.86 11.79
CA GLY A 481 -21.31 -13.60 10.36
C GLY A 481 -19.94 -14.03 9.83
N GLY A 482 -19.07 -14.64 10.64
CA GLY A 482 -17.85 -15.33 10.18
C GLY A 482 -16.78 -14.46 9.53
N GLN A 483 -16.61 -13.21 9.96
CA GLN A 483 -15.71 -12.25 9.29
C GLN A 483 -14.25 -12.29 9.79
N GLY A 484 -13.95 -13.09 10.82
CA GLY A 484 -12.60 -13.23 11.37
C GLY A 484 -12.03 -11.88 11.85
N PHE A 485 -10.80 -11.57 11.48
CA PHE A 485 -10.11 -10.33 11.86
C PHE A 485 -10.47 -9.10 11.00
N ARG A 486 -11.54 -9.15 10.23
CA ARG A 486 -11.97 -8.01 9.40
C ARG A 486 -12.57 -6.87 10.21
N TYR A 487 -12.96 -7.11 11.45
CA TYR A 487 -13.58 -6.13 12.32
C TYR A 487 -12.53 -5.24 13.00
N SER A 488 -12.04 -4.23 12.29
CA SER A 488 -11.02 -3.30 12.75
C SER A 488 -11.37 -1.86 12.40
N TYR A 489 -11.13 -0.94 13.32
CA TYR A 489 -11.24 0.51 13.10
C TYR A 489 -9.88 1.21 12.98
N GLN A 490 -8.78 0.46 12.88
CA GLN A 490 -7.46 1.04 12.67
C GLN A 490 -7.48 1.98 11.46
N SER A 491 -7.08 3.22 11.67
CA SER A 491 -7.04 4.24 10.63
C SER A 491 -5.95 3.94 9.60
N TYR A 492 -6.13 4.41 8.37
CA TYR A 492 -5.12 4.37 7.33
C TYR A 492 -4.60 5.77 7.03
N MET A 493 -3.28 5.95 7.15
CA MET A 493 -2.60 7.19 6.81
C MET A 493 -2.29 7.20 5.32
N GLU A 494 -3.05 7.96 4.54
CA GLU A 494 -2.78 8.14 3.12
C GLU A 494 -1.56 9.01 2.88
N ILE A 495 -1.40 10.07 3.66
CA ILE A 495 -0.18 10.88 3.71
C ILE A 495 0.26 10.99 5.15
N ARG A 496 1.52 10.69 5.41
CA ARG A 496 2.14 10.86 6.71
C ARG A 496 3.41 11.71 6.63
N TYR A 497 3.82 12.25 7.76
CA TYR A 497 4.90 13.22 7.83
C TYR A 497 6.24 12.74 7.25
N ALA A 498 6.56 11.44 7.39
CA ALA A 498 7.77 10.88 6.77
C ALA A 498 7.74 10.97 5.23
N GLU A 499 6.57 10.76 4.59
CA GLU A 499 6.43 10.96 3.15
C GLU A 499 6.63 12.43 2.76
N LEU A 500 6.09 13.36 3.55
CA LEU A 500 6.28 14.80 3.36
C LEU A 500 7.77 15.17 3.33
N LEU A 501 8.55 14.66 4.30
CA LEU A 501 9.99 14.91 4.36
C LEU A 501 10.72 14.31 3.15
N LEU A 502 10.36 13.09 2.74
CA LEU A 502 11.00 12.42 1.60
C LEU A 502 10.65 13.08 0.27
N ASN A 503 9.43 13.60 0.10
CA ASN A 503 9.05 14.38 -1.07
C ASN A 503 9.86 15.69 -1.13
N LEU A 504 9.99 16.39 0.01
CA LEU A 504 10.80 17.61 0.08
C LEU A 504 12.28 17.30 -0.14
N ALA A 505 12.81 16.18 0.37
CA ALA A 505 14.18 15.77 0.13
C ALA A 505 14.52 15.62 -1.36
N GLU A 506 13.61 14.99 -2.15
CA GLU A 506 13.79 14.86 -3.60
C GLU A 506 13.89 16.23 -4.29
N VAL A 507 12.96 17.15 -3.95
CA VAL A 507 12.90 18.46 -4.58
C VAL A 507 14.05 19.35 -4.10
N ALA A 508 14.45 19.25 -2.82
CA ALA A 508 15.63 19.95 -2.28
C ALA A 508 16.92 19.50 -2.97
N ALA A 509 17.07 18.19 -3.20
CA ALA A 509 18.21 17.65 -3.95
C ALA A 509 18.26 18.21 -5.39
N GLY A 510 17.12 18.29 -6.06
CA GLY A 510 17.01 18.91 -7.38
C GLY A 510 17.29 20.43 -7.40
N ALA A 511 17.01 21.11 -6.29
CA ALA A 511 17.37 22.52 -6.09
C ALA A 511 18.84 22.73 -5.65
N GLY A 512 19.67 21.67 -5.67
CA GLY A 512 21.09 21.74 -5.28
C GLY A 512 21.33 21.76 -3.77
N GLN A 513 20.28 21.55 -2.94
CA GLN A 513 20.38 21.55 -1.47
C GLN A 513 20.65 20.14 -0.95
N LEU A 514 21.75 19.50 -1.38
CA LEU A 514 22.02 18.09 -1.12
C LEU A 514 22.18 17.76 0.38
N GLU A 515 22.86 18.61 1.13
CA GLU A 515 23.03 18.42 2.57
C GLU A 515 21.69 18.49 3.32
N GLU A 516 20.81 19.43 2.95
CA GLU A 516 19.48 19.54 3.52
C GLU A 516 18.62 18.29 3.16
N ALA A 517 18.68 17.88 1.92
CA ALA A 517 17.97 16.69 1.42
C ALA A 517 18.36 15.44 2.21
N VAL A 518 19.66 15.21 2.39
CA VAL A 518 20.18 14.11 3.23
C VAL A 518 19.80 14.31 4.69
N GLY A 519 19.72 15.55 5.17
CA GLY A 519 19.26 15.88 6.52
C GLY A 519 17.85 15.36 6.83
N TYR A 520 16.92 15.39 5.85
CA TYR A 520 15.58 14.79 6.00
C TYR A 520 15.65 13.26 6.10
N VAL A 521 16.48 12.61 5.30
CA VAL A 521 16.72 11.16 5.37
C VAL A 521 17.30 10.76 6.74
N LYS A 522 18.26 11.54 7.26
CA LYS A 522 18.84 11.31 8.59
C LYS A 522 17.78 11.36 9.70
N GLN A 523 16.84 12.29 9.64
CA GLN A 523 15.75 12.38 10.61
C GLN A 523 14.89 11.10 10.62
N ILE A 524 14.59 10.54 9.45
CA ILE A 524 13.81 9.31 9.32
C ILE A 524 14.59 8.12 9.88
N ARG A 525 15.87 7.98 9.51
CA ARG A 525 16.73 6.94 10.05
C ARG A 525 16.92 7.04 11.55
N GLN A 526 17.09 8.24 12.08
CA GLN A 526 17.17 8.46 13.52
C GLN A 526 15.90 7.96 14.22
N ARG A 527 14.72 8.29 13.68
CA ARG A 527 13.44 7.79 14.19
C ARG A 527 13.35 6.27 14.13
N ALA A 528 13.92 5.61 13.12
CA ALA A 528 14.00 4.16 12.99
C ALA A 528 15.05 3.50 13.91
N GLY A 529 15.78 4.29 14.69
CA GLY A 529 16.75 3.83 15.70
C GLY A 529 18.21 3.95 15.32
N TYR A 530 18.54 4.49 14.14
CA TYR A 530 19.93 4.76 13.78
C TYR A 530 20.50 5.90 14.62
N GLN A 531 21.76 5.76 14.99
CA GLN A 531 22.58 6.82 15.58
C GLN A 531 23.43 7.50 14.50
N GLU A 532 23.97 8.68 14.80
CA GLU A 532 24.93 9.33 13.92
C GLU A 532 26.15 8.45 13.68
N THR A 533 26.64 7.80 14.74
CA THR A 533 27.77 6.87 14.69
C THR A 533 27.45 5.61 15.53
N CYS A 534 27.74 4.44 14.99
CA CYS A 534 27.69 3.18 15.70
C CYS A 534 29.09 2.57 15.74
N THR A 535 29.55 2.18 16.93
CA THR A 535 30.87 1.57 17.19
C THR A 535 30.74 0.12 17.64
N GLU A 536 29.56 -0.50 17.49
CA GLU A 536 29.38 -1.91 17.85
C GLU A 536 30.16 -2.79 16.88
N ALA A 537 30.99 -3.69 17.42
CA ALA A 537 31.84 -4.55 16.61
C ALA A 537 31.02 -5.39 15.60
N GLY A 538 31.39 -5.30 14.33
CA GLY A 538 30.72 -5.98 13.22
C GLY A 538 29.51 -5.22 12.63
N TYR A 539 29.17 -4.04 13.18
CA TYR A 539 28.06 -3.20 12.72
C TYR A 539 28.41 -1.72 12.71
N GLU A 540 29.69 -1.43 12.56
CA GLU A 540 30.19 -0.06 12.62
C GLU A 540 29.67 0.76 11.43
N TYR A 541 29.21 1.96 11.71
CA TYR A 541 28.84 2.95 10.69
C TYR A 541 28.96 4.37 11.23
N GLU A 542 29.11 5.28 10.31
CA GLU A 542 29.00 6.73 10.54
C GLU A 542 27.83 7.30 9.72
N ASN A 543 27.51 8.56 9.94
CA ASN A 543 26.55 9.30 9.13
C ASN A 543 25.18 8.58 9.01
N PHE A 544 24.65 8.01 10.13
CA PHE A 544 23.39 7.24 10.14
C PHE A 544 23.37 6.05 9.15
N GLY A 545 24.54 5.49 8.83
CA GLY A 545 24.66 4.42 7.85
C GLY A 545 24.47 4.85 6.38
N LEU A 546 24.53 6.15 6.10
CA LEU A 546 24.44 6.70 4.75
C LEU A 546 25.83 6.80 4.09
N THR A 547 25.88 6.78 2.76
CA THR A 547 27.11 7.10 2.05
C THR A 547 27.39 8.62 2.09
N GLU A 548 28.65 9.01 2.27
CA GLU A 548 29.05 10.43 2.23
C GLU A 548 28.78 11.09 0.87
N ALA A 549 28.91 10.32 -0.20
CA ALA A 549 28.64 10.80 -1.55
C ALA A 549 27.20 11.32 -1.74
N ALA A 550 26.24 10.90 -0.89
CA ALA A 550 24.89 11.40 -0.97
C ALA A 550 24.76 12.93 -0.72
N SER A 551 25.72 13.52 0.04
CA SER A 551 25.72 14.97 0.29
C SER A 551 26.44 15.79 -0.79
N THR A 552 27.10 15.14 -1.76
CA THR A 552 27.96 15.79 -2.75
C THR A 552 27.66 15.44 -4.19
N ASP A 553 27.00 14.30 -4.46
CA ASP A 553 26.61 13.85 -5.81
C ASP A 553 25.08 13.76 -5.91
N TYR A 554 24.49 14.51 -6.84
CA TYR A 554 23.05 14.59 -7.01
C TYR A 554 22.40 13.23 -7.31
N GLY A 555 22.98 12.43 -8.21
CA GLY A 555 22.44 11.12 -8.55
C GLY A 555 22.49 10.16 -7.35
N THR A 556 23.56 10.20 -6.55
CA THR A 556 23.70 9.42 -5.33
C THR A 556 22.72 9.90 -4.22
N CYS A 557 22.54 11.22 -4.11
CA CYS A 557 21.53 11.78 -3.20
C CYS A 557 20.14 11.26 -3.51
N LEU A 558 19.72 11.31 -4.77
CA LEU A 558 18.42 10.79 -5.21
C LEU A 558 18.31 9.27 -5.00
N ALA A 559 19.37 8.51 -5.31
CA ALA A 559 19.40 7.06 -5.05
C ALA A 559 19.13 6.77 -3.57
N GLN A 560 19.78 7.52 -2.67
CA GLN A 560 19.61 7.37 -1.24
C GLN A 560 18.19 7.73 -0.77
N ILE A 561 17.62 8.83 -1.29
CA ILE A 561 16.26 9.26 -0.95
C ILE A 561 15.23 8.22 -1.45
N LEU A 562 15.33 7.78 -2.70
CA LEU A 562 14.40 6.81 -3.28
C LEU A 562 14.49 5.45 -2.59
N TYR A 563 15.70 5.04 -2.18
CA TYR A 563 15.90 3.84 -1.39
C TYR A 563 15.28 3.97 0.01
N GLU A 564 15.49 5.10 0.69
CA GLU A 564 14.86 5.33 2.00
C GLU A 564 13.33 5.35 1.90
N ARG A 565 12.76 5.93 0.82
CA ARG A 565 11.32 5.86 0.54
C ARG A 565 10.83 4.43 0.40
N GLN A 566 11.56 3.61 -0.36
CA GLN A 566 11.24 2.20 -0.57
C GLN A 566 11.17 1.42 0.75
N ILE A 567 12.09 1.69 1.67
CA ILE A 567 12.15 1.00 2.97
C ILE A 567 11.14 1.57 3.96
N GLU A 568 11.12 2.88 4.14
CA GLU A 568 10.26 3.56 5.12
C GLU A 568 8.78 3.40 4.79
N LEU A 569 8.42 3.57 3.51
CA LEU A 569 7.03 3.53 3.02
C LEU A 569 6.64 2.16 2.44
N ALA A 570 7.47 1.13 2.63
CA ALA A 570 7.17 -0.22 2.15
C ALA A 570 5.77 -0.68 2.57
N PHE A 571 5.02 -1.26 1.65
CA PHE A 571 3.66 -1.77 1.87
C PHE A 571 2.63 -0.70 2.30
N GLU A 572 2.89 0.57 1.99
CA GLU A 572 1.94 1.67 2.20
C GLU A 572 1.33 2.17 0.88
N GLY A 573 1.47 1.42 -0.21
CA GLY A 573 0.88 1.72 -1.51
C GLY A 573 1.54 2.88 -2.26
N LYS A 574 2.80 3.23 -1.96
CA LYS A 574 3.51 4.37 -2.59
C LYS A 574 4.46 3.94 -3.70
N ARG A 575 4.98 2.71 -3.62
CA ARG A 575 6.09 2.27 -4.46
C ARG A 575 5.80 2.29 -5.96
N PHE A 576 4.61 1.84 -6.38
CA PHE A 576 4.24 1.84 -7.79
C PHE A 576 4.23 3.26 -8.39
N ASP A 577 3.72 4.22 -7.65
CA ASP A 577 3.73 5.63 -8.04
C ASP A 577 5.17 6.18 -8.13
N ASP A 578 6.04 5.83 -7.19
CA ASP A 578 7.46 6.22 -7.23
C ASP A 578 8.16 5.62 -8.44
N MET A 579 7.92 4.34 -8.75
CA MET A 579 8.49 3.67 -9.92
C MET A 579 8.04 4.30 -11.24
N ARG A 580 6.76 4.72 -11.32
CA ARG A 580 6.25 5.40 -12.51
C ARG A 580 6.82 6.81 -12.67
N ARG A 581 6.74 7.64 -11.64
CA ARG A 581 7.17 9.04 -11.77
C ARG A 581 8.69 9.19 -11.93
N TRP A 582 9.48 8.23 -11.44
CA TRP A 582 10.93 8.14 -11.63
C TRP A 582 11.35 7.25 -12.80
N LEU A 583 10.39 6.66 -13.54
CA LEU A 583 10.60 5.82 -14.72
C LEU A 583 11.47 4.58 -14.43
N LEU A 584 11.35 3.98 -13.24
CA LEU A 584 12.26 2.93 -12.76
C LEU A 584 12.01 1.55 -13.41
N PHE A 585 10.98 1.41 -14.22
CA PHE A 585 10.75 0.15 -14.94
C PHE A 585 11.76 -0.06 -16.07
N ASP A 586 12.11 1.01 -16.81
CA ASP A 586 13.00 0.94 -17.97
C ASP A 586 13.96 2.14 -18.10
N GLY A 587 13.98 3.02 -17.10
CA GLY A 587 14.75 4.27 -17.13
C GLY A 587 14.18 5.33 -18.07
N GLY A 588 13.01 5.08 -18.66
CA GLY A 588 12.40 5.95 -19.67
C GLY A 588 13.12 5.96 -21.02
N ALA A 589 14.05 5.04 -21.25
CA ALA A 589 14.85 5.00 -22.49
C ALA A 589 14.01 4.63 -23.72
N ASN A 590 12.86 3.97 -23.53
CA ASN A 590 12.05 3.42 -24.61
C ASN A 590 10.88 4.31 -25.06
N PHE A 591 10.77 5.53 -24.55
CA PHE A 591 9.70 6.45 -24.97
C PHE A 591 9.73 6.80 -26.47
N SER A 592 10.92 6.82 -27.08
CA SER A 592 11.08 7.04 -28.51
C SER A 592 10.49 5.92 -29.37
N SER A 593 10.21 4.75 -28.79
CA SER A 593 9.53 3.65 -29.50
C SER A 593 8.01 3.85 -29.60
N ILE A 594 7.46 4.79 -28.86
CA ILE A 594 6.02 5.12 -28.93
C ILE A 594 5.75 5.92 -30.23
N SER A 595 4.85 5.40 -31.03
CA SER A 595 4.44 6.07 -32.27
C SER A 595 3.83 7.45 -31.96
N GLY A 596 4.38 8.49 -32.60
CA GLY A 596 3.93 9.88 -32.39
C GLY A 596 4.52 10.56 -31.16
N ALA A 597 5.45 9.92 -30.44
CA ALA A 597 6.12 10.52 -29.28
C ALA A 597 6.81 11.84 -29.66
N PRO A 598 6.53 12.97 -28.99
CA PRO A 598 7.23 14.23 -29.24
C PRO A 598 8.71 14.15 -28.85
N ALA A 599 9.55 14.93 -29.52
CA ALA A 599 10.97 15.05 -29.13
C ALA A 599 11.17 15.59 -27.71
N THR A 600 10.18 16.30 -27.19
CA THR A 600 10.16 16.81 -25.79
C THR A 600 10.09 15.69 -24.74
N TRP A 601 9.78 14.46 -25.14
CA TRP A 601 9.76 13.33 -24.22
C TRP A 601 11.14 12.75 -23.94
N THR A 602 12.20 13.30 -24.50
CA THR A 602 13.58 12.93 -24.16
C THR A 602 13.93 13.40 -22.75
N LEU A 603 14.71 12.60 -22.03
CA LEU A 603 15.10 12.85 -20.64
C LEU A 603 16.40 13.67 -20.55
N ILE A 604 16.43 14.85 -21.20
CA ILE A 604 17.64 15.67 -21.30
C ILE A 604 18.17 16.05 -19.91
N GLY A 605 17.30 16.41 -18.97
CA GLY A 605 17.68 16.76 -17.61
C GLY A 605 18.16 15.60 -16.73
N TRP A 606 18.01 14.37 -17.25
CA TRP A 606 18.27 13.14 -16.49
C TRP A 606 19.27 12.22 -17.21
N GLY A 607 20.16 12.81 -18.00
CA GLY A 607 21.18 12.05 -18.73
C GLY A 607 20.66 11.09 -19.78
N GLY A 608 19.40 11.20 -20.18
CA GLY A 608 18.72 10.30 -21.14
C GLY A 608 18.15 9.01 -20.56
N ASN A 609 18.50 8.65 -19.32
CA ASN A 609 18.01 7.47 -18.61
C ASN A 609 18.06 7.69 -17.11
N THR A 610 16.90 7.65 -16.44
CA THR A 610 16.82 7.89 -15.00
C THR A 610 17.48 6.79 -14.16
N CYS A 611 17.40 5.54 -14.59
CA CYS A 611 18.04 4.43 -13.88
C CYS A 611 19.56 4.58 -13.88
N ASP A 612 20.16 4.91 -15.03
CA ASP A 612 21.61 5.17 -15.12
C ASP A 612 22.01 6.39 -14.27
N PHE A 613 21.19 7.43 -14.30
CA PHE A 613 21.42 8.66 -13.54
C PHE A 613 21.53 8.43 -12.03
N ILE A 614 20.62 7.62 -11.47
CA ILE A 614 20.60 7.32 -10.04
C ILE A 614 21.36 6.04 -9.68
N GLY A 615 21.89 5.29 -10.63
CA GLY A 615 22.56 4.01 -10.39
C GLY A 615 21.60 2.92 -9.92
N TYR A 616 20.38 2.91 -10.44
CA TYR A 616 19.35 1.91 -10.16
C TYR A 616 19.26 0.92 -11.34
N LYS A 617 19.15 -0.37 -11.05
CA LYS A 617 18.89 -1.35 -12.10
C LYS A 617 17.40 -1.26 -12.52
N PRO A 618 17.11 -1.16 -13.85
CA PRO A 618 15.74 -1.21 -14.34
C PRO A 618 14.98 -2.43 -13.84
N PHE A 619 13.72 -2.22 -13.48
CA PHE A 619 12.92 -3.30 -12.90
C PHE A 619 12.36 -4.29 -13.94
N ASN A 620 12.20 -3.85 -15.19
CA ASN A 620 11.85 -4.74 -16.30
C ASN A 620 12.92 -5.85 -16.47
N GLY A 621 12.43 -7.07 -16.64
CA GLY A 621 13.27 -8.26 -16.71
C GLY A 621 13.61 -8.88 -15.37
N GLU A 622 13.28 -8.22 -14.27
CA GLU A 622 13.44 -8.80 -12.94
C GLU A 622 12.33 -9.78 -12.64
N ARG A 623 12.69 -10.78 -11.84
CA ARG A 623 11.75 -11.80 -11.39
C ARG A 623 11.40 -11.56 -9.93
N ARG A 624 10.10 -11.65 -9.61
CA ARG A 624 9.58 -11.56 -8.24
C ARG A 624 9.16 -12.94 -7.77
N GLU A 625 9.67 -13.34 -6.65
CA GLU A 625 9.35 -14.62 -6.05
C GLU A 625 9.05 -14.42 -4.57
N ASN A 626 8.30 -15.36 -4.00
CA ASN A 626 8.27 -15.56 -2.58
C ASN A 626 9.39 -16.52 -2.17
N ILE A 627 9.65 -16.63 -0.89
CA ILE A 627 10.56 -17.59 -0.30
C ILE A 627 9.74 -18.61 0.50
N GLU A 628 10.17 -19.86 0.52
CA GLU A 628 9.71 -20.84 1.49
C GLU A 628 10.91 -21.49 2.17
N TRP A 629 10.72 -21.90 3.39
CA TRP A 629 11.72 -22.70 4.12
C TRP A 629 11.26 -24.15 4.09
N GLN A 630 12.09 -24.98 3.52
CA GLN A 630 11.86 -26.43 3.39
C GLN A 630 12.72 -27.17 4.41
N VAL A 631 12.20 -28.29 4.92
CA VAL A 631 13.02 -29.24 5.67
C VAL A 631 14.15 -29.75 4.76
N ARG A 632 15.38 -29.83 5.28
CA ARG A 632 16.52 -30.30 4.50
C ARG A 632 16.30 -31.73 4.02
N PRO A 633 16.68 -32.09 2.77
CA PRO A 633 16.51 -33.44 2.24
C PRO A 633 17.17 -34.51 3.11
N THR A 634 18.33 -34.23 3.70
CA THR A 634 19.03 -35.13 4.63
C THR A 634 18.23 -35.47 5.89
N ILE A 635 17.26 -34.63 6.26
CA ILE A 635 16.33 -34.83 7.37
C ILE A 635 15.09 -35.58 6.91
N GLU A 636 14.62 -35.31 5.69
CA GLU A 636 13.46 -35.97 5.09
C GLU A 636 13.74 -37.45 4.72
N GLU A 637 14.94 -37.77 4.24
CA GLU A 637 15.31 -39.13 3.79
C GLU A 637 15.14 -40.21 4.88
N GLY A 638 15.21 -39.83 6.14
CA GLY A 638 14.96 -40.74 7.26
C GLY A 638 13.51 -41.04 7.58
N VAL A 639 12.59 -40.38 6.91
CA VAL A 639 11.18 -40.33 7.35
C VAL A 639 10.26 -41.26 6.58
N GLY A 640 10.64 -41.79 5.45
CA GLY A 640 9.95 -42.75 4.57
C GLY A 640 8.50 -43.16 4.88
N GLY A 641 7.60 -42.95 3.90
CA GLY A 641 6.26 -43.51 3.87
C GLY A 641 5.17 -42.54 3.46
N LYS A 642 4.33 -42.97 2.52
CA LYS A 642 3.17 -42.23 1.98
C LYS A 642 2.01 -42.08 2.99
N ASP A 643 2.15 -42.58 4.20
CA ASP A 643 1.06 -42.68 5.17
C ASP A 643 0.91 -41.46 6.10
N TRP A 644 1.56 -40.37 5.74
CA TRP A 644 1.59 -39.14 6.51
C TRP A 644 0.57 -38.14 5.99
N ALA A 645 -0.64 -38.30 6.44
CA ALA A 645 -1.64 -37.25 6.20
C ALA A 645 -1.39 -36.09 7.14
N VAL A 646 -1.43 -34.90 6.59
CA VAL A 646 -1.43 -33.67 7.39
C VAL A 646 -2.59 -33.69 8.37
N GLY A 647 -2.31 -33.23 9.61
CA GLY A 647 -3.28 -33.27 10.70
C GLY A 647 -3.31 -34.58 11.49
N GLN A 648 -2.55 -35.59 11.11
CA GLN A 648 -2.39 -36.83 11.90
C GLN A 648 -1.17 -36.75 12.83
N TRP A 649 -1.21 -35.82 13.74
CA TRP A 649 -0.12 -35.53 14.69
C TRP A 649 0.19 -36.69 15.60
N ASP A 650 -0.72 -37.61 15.83
CA ASP A 650 -0.49 -38.82 16.60
C ASP A 650 0.58 -39.71 15.98
N ASN A 651 0.80 -39.60 14.69
CA ASN A 651 1.84 -40.32 13.94
C ASN A 651 3.10 -39.50 13.68
N MET A 652 3.22 -38.30 14.26
CA MET A 652 4.37 -37.41 14.13
C MET A 652 4.74 -37.15 12.65
N PRO A 653 3.88 -36.47 11.89
CA PRO A 653 4.12 -36.25 10.46
C PRO A 653 5.29 -35.29 10.17
N ASP A 654 5.72 -34.49 11.14
CA ASP A 654 6.82 -33.54 10.98
C ASP A 654 8.18 -34.28 10.93
N PRO A 655 8.91 -34.21 9.80
CA PRO A 655 10.20 -34.89 9.64
C PRO A 655 11.25 -34.45 10.67
N ILE A 656 11.20 -33.16 11.07
CA ILE A 656 12.11 -32.65 12.09
C ILE A 656 11.85 -33.35 13.43
N ALA A 657 10.60 -33.58 13.80
CA ALA A 657 10.28 -34.29 15.03
C ALA A 657 10.86 -35.70 15.06
N LYS A 658 10.68 -36.47 13.97
CA LYS A 658 11.29 -37.81 13.85
C LYS A 658 12.80 -37.78 13.91
N HIS A 659 13.42 -36.86 13.20
CA HIS A 659 14.87 -36.71 13.17
C HIS A 659 15.42 -36.43 14.59
N VAL A 660 14.77 -35.48 15.29
CA VAL A 660 15.14 -35.09 16.66
C VAL A 660 15.06 -36.29 17.62
N PHE A 661 13.98 -37.08 17.53
CA PHE A 661 13.82 -38.24 18.40
C PHE A 661 14.85 -39.35 18.13
N ALA A 662 15.26 -39.51 16.86
CA ALA A 662 16.20 -40.56 16.47
C ALA A 662 17.68 -40.15 16.64
N ASN A 663 17.99 -38.89 16.32
CA ASN A 663 19.37 -38.43 16.17
C ASN A 663 19.80 -37.36 17.21
N GLY A 664 18.88 -36.93 18.06
CA GLY A 664 19.10 -35.85 19.03
C GLY A 664 18.61 -34.50 18.57
N ALA A 665 18.47 -33.59 19.53
CA ALA A 665 17.91 -32.28 19.37
C ALA A 665 18.99 -31.19 19.47
N LEU A 666 18.83 -30.11 18.74
CA LEU A 666 19.66 -28.91 18.90
C LEU A 666 19.41 -28.30 20.29
N ASP A 667 20.46 -28.17 21.09
CA ASP A 667 20.42 -27.44 22.35
C ASP A 667 20.49 -25.94 22.08
N LYS A 668 19.46 -25.20 22.52
CA LYS A 668 19.34 -23.78 22.29
C LYS A 668 20.42 -22.90 22.93
N SER A 669 21.13 -23.43 23.88
CA SER A 669 22.14 -22.69 24.66
C SER A 669 23.54 -22.89 24.13
N SER A 670 23.87 -24.15 23.77
CA SER A 670 25.19 -24.52 23.27
C SER A 670 25.28 -24.49 21.73
N GLY A 671 24.15 -24.62 21.04
CA GLY A 671 24.15 -24.82 19.59
C GLY A 671 24.56 -26.21 19.14
N GLU A 672 24.76 -27.16 20.05
CA GLU A 672 25.18 -28.51 19.77
C GLU A 672 23.99 -29.49 19.74
N ILE A 673 24.13 -30.59 18.99
CA ILE A 673 23.15 -31.67 19.01
C ILE A 673 23.36 -32.54 20.26
N VAL A 674 22.31 -32.61 21.08
CA VAL A 674 22.30 -33.43 22.31
C VAL A 674 21.25 -34.53 22.22
N ALA A 675 21.48 -35.64 22.92
CA ALA A 675 20.55 -36.77 22.92
C ALA A 675 19.14 -36.34 23.38
N TRP A 676 18.10 -36.78 22.69
CA TRP A 676 16.72 -36.59 23.14
C TRP A 676 16.44 -37.48 24.37
N THR A 677 16.07 -36.86 25.48
CA THR A 677 15.88 -37.57 26.77
C THR A 677 14.43 -37.54 27.27
N LYS A 678 13.54 -36.91 26.51
CA LYS A 678 12.13 -36.76 26.83
C LYS A 678 11.29 -37.81 26.10
N ASP A 679 10.02 -37.86 26.40
CA ASP A 679 9.08 -38.68 25.64
C ASP A 679 9.01 -38.27 24.17
N GLN A 680 8.84 -39.23 23.26
CA GLN A 680 8.75 -38.99 21.85
C GLN A 680 7.30 -38.61 21.47
N THR A 681 6.82 -37.50 22.02
CA THR A 681 5.47 -36.97 21.77
C THR A 681 5.51 -35.65 21.04
N TRP A 682 4.41 -35.35 20.34
CA TRP A 682 4.25 -34.07 19.69
C TRP A 682 4.30 -32.88 20.65
N ALA A 683 3.77 -33.05 21.85
CA ALA A 683 3.78 -32.00 22.86
C ALA A 683 5.22 -31.67 23.33
N GLU A 684 6.06 -32.67 23.54
CA GLU A 684 7.47 -32.47 23.93
C GLU A 684 8.27 -31.84 22.77
N PHE A 685 8.01 -32.26 21.52
CA PHE A 685 8.62 -31.65 20.36
C PHE A 685 8.24 -30.16 20.23
N LYS A 686 6.96 -29.83 20.34
CA LYS A 686 6.51 -28.43 20.29
C LYS A 686 7.16 -27.62 21.43
N SER A 687 7.19 -28.15 22.63
CA SER A 687 7.83 -27.49 23.78
C SER A 687 9.32 -27.21 23.55
N TRP A 688 10.03 -28.13 22.92
CA TRP A 688 11.41 -27.92 22.52
C TRP A 688 11.54 -26.87 21.44
N ARG A 689 10.74 -26.98 20.36
CA ARG A 689 10.74 -26.06 19.22
C ARG A 689 10.40 -24.62 19.64
N SER A 690 9.49 -24.43 20.60
CA SER A 690 9.16 -23.14 21.21
C SER A 690 10.37 -22.41 21.82
N GLY A 691 11.42 -23.15 22.19
CA GLY A 691 12.66 -22.55 22.66
C GLY A 691 13.43 -21.71 21.65
N PHE A 692 13.09 -21.80 20.36
CA PHE A 692 13.69 -21.04 19.26
C PHE A 692 12.82 -19.88 18.77
N VAL A 693 11.62 -19.70 19.33
CA VAL A 693 10.69 -18.64 18.93
C VAL A 693 11.18 -17.26 19.35
N VAL A 694 10.99 -16.28 18.46
CA VAL A 694 11.34 -14.89 18.67
C VAL A 694 10.06 -14.03 18.77
N GLU A 695 9.99 -13.22 19.83
CA GLU A 695 8.89 -12.29 20.09
C GLU A 695 9.16 -10.91 19.47
N LEU A 696 8.92 -10.74 18.19
CA LEU A 696 9.18 -9.48 17.51
C LEU A 696 8.24 -8.32 17.93
N ASN A 697 7.00 -8.64 18.31
CA ASN A 697 6.00 -7.65 18.67
C ASN A 697 6.09 -7.15 20.12
N ALA A 698 6.67 -7.94 21.02
CA ALA A 698 6.76 -7.59 22.43
C ALA A 698 7.97 -6.74 22.76
N ARG A 699 9.00 -6.75 21.93
CA ARG A 699 10.30 -6.12 22.19
C ARG A 699 10.63 -5.04 21.17
N SER A 700 11.33 -4.01 21.62
CA SER A 700 11.89 -2.98 20.76
C SER A 700 13.24 -3.43 20.25
N LEU A 701 13.37 -3.63 18.95
CA LEU A 701 14.66 -3.77 18.29
C LEU A 701 15.16 -2.37 17.95
N VAL A 702 16.36 -2.06 18.41
CA VAL A 702 17.01 -0.78 18.11
C VAL A 702 18.37 -1.02 17.49
N ASN A 703 18.77 -0.15 16.59
CA ASN A 703 20.13 -0.12 16.06
C ASN A 703 21.11 0.53 17.06
N ASN A 704 20.80 0.48 18.36
CA ASN A 704 21.60 1.03 19.43
C ASN A 704 22.18 -0.07 20.34
N PRO A 705 23.51 -0.24 20.37
CA PRO A 705 24.17 -1.27 21.15
C PRO A 705 24.03 -1.10 22.68
N GLY A 706 23.71 0.08 23.17
CA GLY A 706 23.52 0.36 24.60
C GLY A 706 22.17 -0.06 25.18
N ASN A 707 21.21 -0.51 24.36
CA ASN A 707 19.84 -0.76 24.80
C ASN A 707 19.64 -2.20 25.33
N ALA A 708 18.69 -2.34 26.26
CA ALA A 708 18.34 -3.61 26.92
C ALA A 708 17.76 -4.68 25.96
N ASP A 709 17.43 -4.32 24.72
CA ASP A 709 16.84 -5.21 23.72
C ASP A 709 17.86 -6.07 22.94
N LYS A 710 19.11 -6.10 23.36
CA LYS A 710 20.17 -6.99 22.83
C LYS A 710 19.75 -8.47 22.80
N ASN A 711 18.90 -8.88 23.73
CA ASN A 711 18.40 -10.25 23.78
C ASN A 711 17.63 -10.69 22.54
N THR A 712 17.00 -9.75 21.82
CA THR A 712 16.25 -10.10 20.59
C THR A 712 17.18 -10.48 19.44
N TYR A 713 18.34 -9.85 19.32
CA TYR A 713 19.35 -10.27 18.34
C TYR A 713 19.92 -11.65 18.66
N ALA A 714 20.20 -11.95 19.93
CA ALA A 714 20.60 -13.29 20.36
C ALA A 714 19.48 -14.33 20.12
N ASP A 715 18.23 -13.94 20.25
CA ASP A 715 17.08 -14.80 19.93
C ASP A 715 17.01 -15.08 18.41
N LEU A 716 17.31 -14.10 17.56
CA LEU A 716 17.39 -14.29 16.11
C LEU A 716 18.57 -15.20 15.72
N GLU A 717 19.73 -15.05 16.33
CA GLU A 717 20.88 -15.93 16.12
C GLU A 717 20.57 -17.39 16.53
N ARG A 718 19.86 -17.56 17.64
CA ARG A 718 19.38 -18.86 18.07
C ARG A 718 18.38 -19.47 17.09
N LEU A 719 17.45 -18.68 16.56
CA LEU A 719 16.54 -19.12 15.52
C LEU A 719 17.31 -19.49 14.25
N ALA A 720 18.34 -18.74 13.89
CA ALA A 720 19.17 -19.00 12.73
C ALA A 720 19.91 -20.36 12.85
N THR A 721 20.37 -20.73 14.05
CA THR A 721 20.93 -22.08 14.27
C THR A 721 19.91 -23.18 14.00
N PHE A 722 18.65 -22.99 14.36
CA PHE A 722 17.58 -23.93 14.01
C PHE A 722 17.41 -24.05 12.49
N TYR A 723 17.39 -22.91 11.77
CA TYR A 723 17.29 -22.91 10.32
C TYR A 723 18.48 -23.62 9.66
N ASN A 724 19.69 -23.28 10.06
CA ASN A 724 20.92 -23.87 9.52
C ASN A 724 21.02 -25.37 9.79
N THR A 725 20.39 -25.85 10.86
CA THR A 725 20.39 -27.29 11.17
C THR A 725 19.31 -28.04 10.39
N TYR A 726 18.08 -27.54 10.36
CA TYR A 726 16.91 -28.31 9.91
C TYR A 726 16.30 -27.83 8.61
N LEU A 727 16.49 -26.57 8.20
CA LEU A 727 15.80 -25.94 7.08
C LEU A 727 16.76 -25.51 5.99
N GLN A 728 16.22 -25.35 4.81
CA GLN A 728 16.85 -24.65 3.67
C GLN A 728 15.88 -23.66 3.06
N ALA A 729 16.36 -22.50 2.65
CA ALA A 729 15.57 -21.54 1.91
C ALA A 729 15.46 -21.93 0.44
N LYS A 730 14.27 -21.78 -0.11
CA LYS A 730 13.99 -21.95 -1.55
C LYS A 730 13.17 -20.79 -2.05
N MET A 731 13.54 -20.30 -3.20
CA MET A 731 12.71 -19.30 -3.90
C MET A 731 11.47 -19.99 -4.45
N LYS A 732 10.30 -19.52 -4.05
CA LYS A 732 9.01 -20.06 -4.44
C LYS A 732 8.42 -19.30 -5.61
N ARG A 733 8.10 -20.01 -6.68
CA ARG A 733 7.36 -19.46 -7.81
C ARG A 733 5.90 -19.26 -7.41
N GLY A 734 5.41 -18.00 -7.48
CA GLY A 734 4.08 -17.66 -6.94
C GLY A 734 2.90 -18.13 -7.78
N ASP A 735 3.05 -18.32 -9.09
CA ASP A 735 1.91 -18.42 -10.01
C ASP A 735 2.19 -19.15 -11.30
N GLY A 736 3.20 -19.91 -11.31
CA GLY A 736 3.40 -20.88 -12.36
C GLY A 736 3.97 -20.31 -13.67
N LEU A 737 4.47 -21.24 -14.40
CA LEU A 737 4.82 -21.09 -15.80
C LEU A 737 3.54 -21.16 -16.64
N ASN A 738 3.59 -20.66 -17.86
CA ASN A 738 2.61 -21.06 -18.87
C ASN A 738 2.51 -22.59 -18.95
N ALA A 739 1.38 -23.08 -19.43
CA ALA A 739 1.16 -24.50 -19.60
C ALA A 739 2.28 -25.18 -20.43
N ASP A 740 2.87 -24.44 -21.37
CA ASP A 740 4.00 -24.89 -22.18
C ASP A 740 5.37 -24.58 -21.56
N LYS A 741 5.40 -23.94 -20.39
CA LYS A 741 6.62 -23.53 -19.66
C LYS A 741 7.57 -22.61 -20.46
N THR A 742 7.09 -21.94 -21.49
CA THR A 742 7.92 -21.10 -22.37
C THR A 742 8.11 -19.69 -21.87
N VAL A 743 7.14 -19.16 -21.10
CA VAL A 743 7.18 -17.83 -20.50
C VAL A 743 6.91 -17.94 -19.02
N ASP A 744 7.82 -17.38 -18.23
CA ASP A 744 7.65 -17.25 -16.79
C ASP A 744 6.97 -15.92 -16.47
N GLY A 745 5.73 -15.99 -16.06
CA GLY A 745 4.93 -14.82 -15.73
C GLY A 745 5.42 -14.01 -14.54
N MET A 746 6.37 -14.50 -13.76
CA MET A 746 6.98 -13.74 -12.66
C MET A 746 7.98 -12.68 -13.16
N TYR A 747 8.41 -12.72 -14.41
CA TYR A 747 9.22 -11.67 -15.00
C TYR A 747 8.41 -10.41 -15.24
N ILE A 748 8.96 -9.27 -14.86
CA ILE A 748 8.31 -7.99 -14.97
C ILE A 748 8.46 -7.44 -16.37
N THR A 749 7.35 -7.00 -16.96
CA THR A 749 7.32 -6.33 -18.26
C THR A 749 6.33 -5.17 -18.21
N PHE A 750 6.86 -3.97 -18.05
CA PHE A 750 6.08 -2.72 -18.08
C PHE A 750 6.35 -2.02 -19.41
N LEU A 751 5.32 -1.78 -20.19
CA LEU A 751 5.46 -1.15 -21.50
C LEU A 751 5.56 0.39 -21.37
N PRO A 752 6.37 1.06 -22.21
CA PRO A 752 6.58 2.51 -22.13
C PRO A 752 5.27 3.32 -22.17
N ARG A 753 4.27 2.88 -22.91
CA ARG A 753 2.97 3.55 -22.99
C ARG A 753 2.16 3.51 -21.68
N TYR A 754 2.48 2.61 -20.74
CA TYR A 754 1.78 2.50 -19.46
C TYR A 754 2.16 3.60 -18.45
N TYR A 755 3.21 4.36 -18.73
CA TYR A 755 3.51 5.54 -17.91
C TYR A 755 2.39 6.58 -17.96
N MET A 756 1.73 6.73 -19.10
CA MET A 756 0.56 7.60 -19.28
C MET A 756 -0.52 6.82 -20.01
N LEU A 757 -1.69 6.70 -19.40
CA LEU A 757 -2.79 5.93 -19.98
C LEU A 757 -3.53 6.70 -21.07
N GLY A 758 -4.07 5.96 -22.00
CA GLY A 758 -5.14 6.41 -22.89
C GLY A 758 -6.51 6.16 -22.26
N PHE A 759 -7.55 6.64 -22.90
CA PHE A 759 -8.92 6.34 -22.54
C PHE A 759 -9.34 5.01 -23.15
N ASN A 760 -10.16 4.25 -22.43
CA ASN A 760 -10.75 3.06 -22.98
C ASN A 760 -11.87 3.39 -23.99
N GLN A 761 -12.31 2.39 -24.74
CA GLN A 761 -13.32 2.54 -25.77
C GLN A 761 -14.63 3.13 -25.24
N ASN A 762 -15.08 2.71 -24.06
CA ASN A 762 -16.33 3.20 -23.47
C ASN A 762 -16.29 4.70 -23.20
N THR A 763 -15.20 5.21 -22.66
CA THR A 763 -15.00 6.61 -22.36
C THR A 763 -15.04 7.45 -23.65
N GLN A 764 -14.32 7.02 -24.68
CA GLN A 764 -14.27 7.74 -25.95
C GLN A 764 -15.59 7.69 -26.72
N THR A 765 -16.29 6.56 -26.70
CA THR A 765 -17.59 6.43 -27.35
C THR A 765 -18.63 7.37 -26.74
N LYS A 766 -18.58 7.57 -25.42
CA LYS A 766 -19.44 8.50 -24.68
C LYS A 766 -19.05 9.97 -24.89
N ASN A 767 -17.76 10.22 -25.11
CA ASN A 767 -17.23 11.56 -25.35
C ASN A 767 -16.21 11.57 -26.50
N PRO A 768 -16.68 11.58 -27.76
CA PRO A 768 -15.81 11.52 -28.94
C PRO A 768 -14.93 12.76 -29.15
N LYS A 769 -15.13 13.85 -28.37
CA LYS A 769 -14.26 15.03 -28.40
C LYS A 769 -13.04 14.92 -27.46
N LEU A 770 -12.95 13.87 -26.63
CA LEU A 770 -11.75 13.58 -25.87
C LEU A 770 -10.68 13.00 -26.80
N LEU A 771 -9.68 13.79 -27.13
CA LEU A 771 -8.55 13.33 -27.92
C LEU A 771 -7.82 12.21 -27.18
N GLN A 772 -7.49 11.13 -27.88
CA GLN A 772 -6.76 10.00 -27.33
C GLN A 772 -5.30 10.37 -27.04
N THR A 773 -4.75 9.79 -25.98
CA THR A 773 -3.37 9.94 -25.58
C THR A 773 -2.41 9.32 -26.61
N ILE A 774 -1.32 10.00 -26.93
CA ILE A 774 -0.23 9.47 -27.76
C ILE A 774 0.24 8.12 -27.22
N GLY A 775 0.44 7.15 -28.12
CA GLY A 775 0.79 5.76 -27.78
C GLY A 775 -0.39 4.81 -27.61
N TRP A 776 -1.61 5.32 -27.68
CA TRP A 776 -2.86 4.55 -27.61
C TRP A 776 -3.73 4.76 -28.85
N GLU A 777 -4.41 3.71 -29.25
CA GLU A 777 -5.37 3.81 -30.36
C GLU A 777 -6.72 4.35 -29.87
N ASP A 778 -7.38 5.14 -30.70
CA ASP A 778 -8.74 5.59 -30.45
C ASP A 778 -9.75 4.47 -30.75
N TYR A 779 -11.04 4.74 -30.48
CA TYR A 779 -12.11 3.77 -30.71
C TYR A 779 -12.38 3.45 -32.21
N ASN A 780 -11.77 4.18 -33.12
CA ASN A 780 -11.83 3.94 -34.58
C ASN A 780 -10.53 3.29 -35.10
N GLY A 781 -9.56 2.99 -34.21
CA GLY A 781 -8.25 2.45 -34.58
C GLY A 781 -7.25 3.51 -35.06
N GLY A 782 -7.56 4.80 -34.88
CA GLY A 782 -6.65 5.91 -35.17
C GLY A 782 -5.62 6.09 -34.05
N GLN A 783 -4.43 6.61 -34.39
CA GLN A 783 -3.41 6.90 -33.37
C GLN A 783 -3.80 8.11 -32.52
N GLY A 784 -3.58 8.00 -31.21
CA GLY A 784 -3.76 9.11 -30.29
C GLY A 784 -2.87 10.32 -30.63
N THR A 785 -3.42 11.51 -30.47
CA THR A 785 -2.76 12.77 -30.87
C THR A 785 -2.56 13.73 -29.71
N PHE A 786 -3.12 13.46 -28.54
CA PHE A 786 -2.98 14.31 -27.36
C PHE A 786 -1.69 14.00 -26.61
N ASP A 787 -0.87 15.01 -26.40
CA ASP A 787 0.32 14.91 -25.53
C ASP A 787 -0.11 15.03 -24.05
N PRO A 788 -0.09 13.94 -23.28
CA PRO A 788 -0.53 13.95 -21.89
C PRO A 788 0.41 14.74 -20.97
N LEU A 789 1.62 15.07 -21.45
CA LEU A 789 2.67 15.77 -20.70
C LEU A 789 2.86 17.21 -21.17
N ALA A 790 2.01 17.72 -22.07
CA ALA A 790 2.08 19.10 -22.57
C ALA A 790 1.96 20.11 -21.42
N GLU A 791 2.75 21.20 -21.54
CA GLU A 791 2.75 22.34 -20.63
C GLU A 791 1.89 23.49 -21.13
#